data_f4260e636dac12292509589d22231eae
#
_entry.id   f4260e636dac12292509589d22231eae
#
_cell.length_a   1.000
_cell.length_b   1.000
_cell.length_c   1.000
_cell.angle_alpha   90.00
_cell.angle_beta   90.00
_cell.angle_gamma   90.00
#
_symmetry.space_group_name_H-M   'P 1'
#
loop_
_entity.id
_entity.type
_entity.pdbx_description
1 polymer ?
#
loop_
_entity_poly.entity_id
_entity_poly.type
_entity_poly.pdbx_seq_one_letter_code
_entity_poly.pdbx_strand_id
1 'polypeptide(L)'
;VEPALIGVGETWAFLPATNEPPAGWREPGFDDADWRRGGSGFGSSNRGENTPFHGLVRGSATIYFRKEFQMENPAEAAALVLRADWQGGFVAYLNGGEIVRRSLGAPGSPLTFTNRSEWRPAGWAEDIVLSNFASHLRPGTNVLAVQVHPPERPGFDLVFVPELLANFHRGPYAQNHAPGVLSILWRTPLAGPATLEFGATPELGRSVPGGVTTNYNLATIEGLPPGSRCYYRVRVAGLAGDTISPTYEFRMPAAEGPATVLLIGDSGSGARAQFEVGRQLERLAGEADAFIHLGDIVYPWLHPAQTDTRCLSVYRETLRSVPSFMTWGNHDLSFGPAPFQAAFRMPTNAVPALEHLQDGTQADFYYSFDLGDAHFAVVYWPWNYLYVMKPDSPQARWLEADLAASRKRWKFICLHNPVNTSSLHRFDDYDSNRVPDRLQVEAALLPIAVRHGVRLIFSAHDHAFERFHPVRRVTTVVSGGGGASLYGLVEMDTNSACFYPRWHLSRLDIRGDTLRLSAVAADGTPLDAFEFRDTPADSADPDGDGLGTLAEELAGSDPRKPDTDGDGLPDGWEFLRGLDPAKPMVTPSADGVTGPGDPRWLAELLAEPIPRPATELKIHRMPDGRVQLRWLGVVGARIEVETASSADGTFAPLESVAPRALAEDRQALELPVGPAAQFFRVQPRPEP
;
A
#
# COMPACT_ATOMS: atom_id res chain seq x y z
N VAL A 1 16.92 -22.65 13.68
CA VAL A 1 17.49 -21.28 13.71
C VAL A 1 16.62 -20.34 12.90
N GLU A 2 16.51 -19.08 13.32
CA GLU A 2 15.82 -18.05 12.56
C GLU A 2 16.47 -17.87 11.18
N PRO A 3 15.68 -17.79 10.10
CA PRO A 3 16.25 -17.63 8.75
C PRO A 3 17.09 -16.37 8.57
N ALA A 4 16.74 -15.26 9.23
CA ALA A 4 17.52 -14.04 9.17
C ALA A 4 18.34 -13.85 10.46
N LEU A 5 19.65 -14.12 10.38
CA LEU A 5 20.61 -13.85 11.46
C LEU A 5 20.93 -12.36 11.54
N ILE A 6 21.00 -11.69 10.40
CA ILE A 6 21.11 -10.24 10.27
C ILE A 6 20.12 -9.82 9.20
N GLY A 7 19.09 -9.07 9.61
CA GLY A 7 18.03 -8.61 8.71
C GLY A 7 18.39 -7.32 7.96
N VAL A 8 17.70 -7.09 6.86
CA VAL A 8 17.75 -5.81 6.15
C VAL A 8 17.25 -4.68 7.05
N GLY A 9 17.86 -3.50 6.97
CA GLY A 9 17.47 -2.34 7.78
C GLY A 9 17.99 -2.35 9.23
N GLU A 10 18.60 -3.45 9.69
CA GLU A 10 19.18 -3.50 11.05
C GLU A 10 20.36 -2.55 11.21
N THR A 11 20.59 -2.13 12.46
CA THR A 11 21.67 -1.19 12.80
C THR A 11 23.02 -1.89 12.82
N TRP A 12 23.99 -1.31 12.12
CA TRP A 12 25.40 -1.70 12.06
C TRP A 12 26.30 -0.61 12.64
N ALA A 13 27.45 -1.01 13.16
CA ALA A 13 28.56 -0.09 13.36
C ALA A 13 29.32 0.10 12.04
N PHE A 14 29.73 1.34 11.72
CA PHE A 14 30.52 1.60 10.52
C PHE A 14 31.55 2.70 10.72
N LEU A 15 32.69 2.57 10.02
CA LEU A 15 33.83 3.50 10.07
C LEU A 15 34.25 3.89 8.63
N PRO A 16 33.96 5.13 8.17
CA PRO A 16 34.59 5.69 6.97
C PRO A 16 36.11 5.88 7.23
N ALA A 17 36.94 5.18 6.48
CA ALA A 17 38.35 5.09 6.78
C ALA A 17 39.19 6.22 6.17
N THR A 18 40.03 6.81 7.01
CA THR A 18 41.15 7.67 6.59
C THR A 18 42.51 6.99 6.84
N ASN A 19 42.51 5.86 7.53
CA ASN A 19 43.63 5.00 7.85
C ASN A 19 43.11 3.56 8.10
N GLU A 20 44.02 2.60 8.32
CA GLU A 20 43.63 1.25 8.72
C GLU A 20 42.90 1.26 10.06
N PRO A 21 41.81 0.46 10.21
CA PRO A 21 41.17 0.32 11.51
C PRO A 21 42.11 -0.40 12.53
N PRO A 22 41.87 -0.26 13.83
CA PRO A 22 42.68 -0.97 14.84
C PRO A 22 42.69 -2.48 14.61
N ALA A 23 43.80 -3.13 14.97
CA ALA A 23 43.91 -4.58 14.90
C ALA A 23 42.76 -5.27 15.65
N GLY A 24 42.28 -6.39 15.13
CA GLY A 24 41.18 -7.15 15.76
C GLY A 24 39.78 -6.63 15.40
N TRP A 25 39.64 -5.61 14.58
CA TRP A 25 38.31 -5.07 14.16
C TRP A 25 37.36 -6.12 13.56
N ARG A 26 37.87 -7.24 13.10
CA ARG A 26 37.10 -8.37 12.51
C ARG A 26 36.62 -9.38 13.56
N GLU A 27 37.12 -9.28 14.79
CA GLU A 27 36.92 -10.26 15.86
C GLU A 27 35.73 -9.90 16.76
N PRO A 28 35.03 -10.88 17.35
CA PRO A 28 34.10 -10.63 18.43
C PRO A 28 34.81 -9.98 19.62
N GLY A 29 34.10 -9.12 20.36
CA GLY A 29 34.65 -8.42 21.52
C GLY A 29 35.52 -7.22 21.19
N PHE A 30 35.71 -6.88 19.93
CA PHE A 30 36.34 -5.60 19.55
C PHE A 30 35.42 -4.44 19.97
N ASP A 31 35.97 -3.45 20.62
CA ASP A 31 35.25 -2.24 21.02
C ASP A 31 35.05 -1.32 19.79
N ASP A 32 33.82 -1.26 19.30
CA ASP A 32 33.40 -0.39 18.24
C ASP A 32 32.49 0.76 18.72
N ALA A 33 32.56 1.14 19.99
CA ALA A 33 31.74 2.19 20.60
C ALA A 33 31.92 3.54 19.89
N ASP A 34 33.14 3.85 19.43
CA ASP A 34 33.44 5.08 18.67
C ASP A 34 33.04 5.03 17.21
N TRP A 35 32.57 3.89 16.71
CA TRP A 35 32.10 3.78 15.34
C TRP A 35 30.69 4.38 15.20
N ARG A 36 30.38 4.92 14.02
CA ARG A 36 29.05 5.43 13.72
C ARG A 36 28.04 4.29 13.68
N ARG A 37 26.78 4.61 13.94
CA ARG A 37 25.67 3.65 13.87
C ARG A 37 24.68 4.04 12.77
N GLY A 38 24.19 3.05 12.01
CA GLY A 38 23.17 3.27 10.99
C GLY A 38 22.51 1.98 10.55
N GLY A 39 21.27 2.05 10.07
CA GLY A 39 20.55 0.91 9.50
C GLY A 39 21.12 0.50 8.15
N SER A 40 21.18 -0.81 7.86
CA SER A 40 21.60 -1.30 6.52
C SER A 40 20.70 -0.76 5.42
N GLY A 41 21.24 -0.60 4.21
CA GLY A 41 20.76 0.30 3.17
C GLY A 41 21.66 1.52 3.11
N PHE A 42 22.98 1.27 3.18
CA PHE A 42 24.01 2.30 3.17
C PHE A 42 24.26 2.80 1.77
N GLY A 43 24.39 4.11 1.58
CA GLY A 43 24.69 4.66 0.27
C GLY A 43 24.99 6.16 0.23
N SER A 44 25.46 6.62 -0.93
CA SER A 44 25.77 8.02 -1.17
C SER A 44 25.08 8.59 -2.41
N SER A 45 24.08 7.87 -2.96
CA SER A 45 23.46 8.16 -4.26
C SER A 45 22.38 9.26 -4.23
N ASN A 46 21.99 9.80 -3.08
CA ASN A 46 20.84 10.69 -2.90
C ASN A 46 19.48 10.05 -3.33
N ARG A 47 19.37 8.72 -3.32
CA ARG A 47 18.17 8.00 -3.74
C ARG A 47 17.29 7.52 -2.58
N GLY A 48 17.50 8.10 -1.38
CA GLY A 48 16.73 7.78 -0.19
C GLY A 48 17.24 6.57 0.60
N GLU A 49 18.55 6.39 0.67
CA GLU A 49 19.19 5.35 1.48
C GLU A 49 18.73 5.38 2.94
N ASN A 50 18.70 4.22 3.60
CA ASN A 50 18.40 4.13 5.02
C ASN A 50 19.47 4.84 5.87
N THR A 51 20.74 4.68 5.50
CA THR A 51 21.85 5.44 6.08
C THR A 51 22.65 6.14 4.97
N PRO A 52 22.40 7.44 4.75
CA PRO A 52 23.08 8.20 3.71
C PRO A 52 24.52 8.55 4.13
N PHE A 53 25.45 8.44 3.17
CA PHE A 53 26.86 8.79 3.34
C PHE A 53 27.25 10.16 2.77
N HIS A 54 26.30 11.06 2.53
CA HIS A 54 26.57 12.38 1.95
C HIS A 54 27.64 13.13 2.74
N GLY A 55 28.70 13.49 2.03
CA GLY A 55 29.84 14.20 2.63
C GLY A 55 30.77 13.32 3.50
N LEU A 56 30.40 12.10 3.86
CA LEU A 56 31.25 11.21 4.66
C LEU A 56 32.32 10.49 3.83
N VAL A 57 32.07 10.31 2.55
CA VAL A 57 32.94 9.54 1.64
C VAL A 57 33.96 10.42 0.91
N ARG A 58 33.86 11.75 1.06
CA ARG A 58 34.87 12.67 0.50
C ARG A 58 36.21 12.46 1.20
N GLY A 59 37.14 11.77 0.51
CA GLY A 59 38.46 11.44 1.04
C GLY A 59 38.61 10.05 1.68
N SER A 60 37.53 9.32 1.90
CA SER A 60 37.60 7.92 2.34
C SER A 60 37.79 6.99 1.16
N ALA A 61 38.71 6.02 1.30
CA ALA A 61 38.93 4.99 0.29
C ALA A 61 38.05 3.76 0.55
N THR A 62 37.75 3.46 1.80
CA THR A 62 37.05 2.24 2.26
C THR A 62 36.12 2.57 3.41
N ILE A 63 35.01 1.85 3.51
CA ILE A 63 34.16 1.87 4.70
C ILE A 63 34.17 0.48 5.33
N TYR A 64 34.42 0.45 6.62
CA TYR A 64 34.39 -0.76 7.42
C TYR A 64 33.06 -0.86 8.16
N PHE A 65 32.47 -2.06 8.21
CA PHE A 65 31.20 -2.35 8.84
C PHE A 65 31.34 -3.50 9.80
N ARG A 66 30.58 -3.47 10.89
CA ARG A 66 30.49 -4.56 11.88
C ARG A 66 29.05 -4.74 12.31
N LYS A 67 28.65 -6.00 12.45
CA LYS A 67 27.35 -6.37 13.01
C LYS A 67 27.49 -7.64 13.82
N GLU A 68 27.14 -7.57 15.09
CA GLU A 68 27.03 -8.76 15.94
C GLU A 68 25.67 -9.43 15.77
N PHE A 69 25.66 -10.75 15.87
CA PHE A 69 24.47 -11.59 15.88
C PHE A 69 24.65 -12.78 16.82
N GLN A 70 23.54 -13.36 17.28
CA GLN A 70 23.54 -14.49 18.19
C GLN A 70 23.29 -15.80 17.46
N MET A 71 24.03 -16.84 17.83
CA MET A 71 23.86 -18.20 17.33
C MET A 71 24.05 -19.17 18.49
N GLU A 72 22.95 -19.70 19.02
CA GLU A 72 23.06 -20.64 20.16
C GLU A 72 23.70 -21.96 19.74
N ASN A 73 23.25 -22.52 18.64
CA ASN A 73 23.72 -23.80 18.10
C ASN A 73 24.17 -23.67 16.63
N PRO A 74 25.48 -23.51 16.36
CA PRO A 74 26.02 -23.43 15.01
C PRO A 74 25.68 -24.64 14.12
N ALA A 75 25.48 -25.83 14.70
CA ALA A 75 25.16 -27.04 13.95
C ALA A 75 23.76 -26.99 13.28
N GLU A 76 22.91 -26.10 13.70
CA GLU A 76 21.59 -25.88 13.06
C GLU A 76 21.69 -25.09 11.74
N ALA A 77 22.82 -24.44 11.48
CA ALA A 77 23.06 -23.75 10.20
C ALA A 77 23.68 -24.73 9.19
N ALA A 78 22.85 -25.40 8.43
CA ALA A 78 23.30 -26.27 7.35
C ALA A 78 23.79 -25.46 6.12
N ALA A 79 23.33 -24.22 5.97
CA ALA A 79 23.79 -23.27 4.97
C ALA A 79 23.74 -21.85 5.52
N LEU A 80 24.69 -21.00 5.08
CA LEU A 80 24.61 -19.55 5.24
C LEU A 80 24.61 -18.88 3.87
N VAL A 81 23.82 -17.84 3.72
CA VAL A 81 23.74 -17.00 2.53
C VAL A 81 24.00 -15.55 2.95
N LEU A 82 25.01 -14.93 2.37
CA LEU A 82 25.16 -13.48 2.40
C LEU A 82 24.40 -12.92 1.19
N ARG A 83 23.24 -12.34 1.42
CA ARG A 83 22.56 -11.54 0.42
C ARG A 83 23.12 -10.13 0.48
N ALA A 84 23.59 -9.61 -0.65
CA ALA A 84 24.10 -8.26 -0.71
C ALA A 84 23.76 -7.59 -2.03
N ASP A 85 23.34 -6.31 -1.96
CA ASP A 85 23.42 -5.37 -3.06
C ASP A 85 24.55 -4.39 -2.77
N TRP A 86 25.48 -4.23 -3.72
CA TRP A 86 26.64 -3.38 -3.52
C TRP A 86 27.12 -2.72 -4.80
N GLN A 87 27.78 -1.59 -4.63
CA GLN A 87 28.52 -0.91 -5.69
C GLN A 87 30.01 -0.91 -5.38
N GLY A 88 30.84 -1.21 -6.37
CA GLY A 88 32.27 -1.42 -6.17
C GLY A 88 32.60 -2.83 -5.76
N GLY A 89 33.41 -3.02 -4.73
CA GLY A 89 33.81 -4.34 -4.22
C GLY A 89 33.77 -4.45 -2.72
N PHE A 90 33.68 -5.67 -2.18
CA PHE A 90 33.73 -5.91 -0.76
C PHE A 90 34.45 -7.20 -0.37
N VAL A 91 34.89 -7.25 0.89
CA VAL A 91 35.32 -8.49 1.55
C VAL A 91 34.55 -8.62 2.86
N ALA A 92 33.94 -9.79 3.10
CA ALA A 92 33.26 -10.10 4.33
C ALA A 92 34.03 -11.17 5.13
N TYR A 93 34.00 -10.98 6.44
CA TYR A 93 34.65 -11.83 7.43
C TYR A 93 33.65 -12.30 8.47
N LEU A 94 33.72 -13.57 8.85
CA LEU A 94 32.96 -14.12 9.96
C LEU A 94 33.95 -14.47 11.09
N ASN A 95 33.84 -13.79 12.22
CA ASN A 95 34.72 -13.96 13.37
C ASN A 95 36.22 -13.94 13.02
N GLY A 96 36.62 -12.99 12.16
CA GLY A 96 38.01 -12.81 11.71
C GLY A 96 38.37 -13.56 10.42
N GLY A 97 37.66 -14.63 10.08
CA GLY A 97 37.93 -15.42 8.86
C GLY A 97 37.25 -14.86 7.63
N GLU A 98 37.99 -14.73 6.52
CA GLU A 98 37.41 -14.30 5.23
C GLU A 98 36.46 -15.37 4.70
N ILE A 99 35.18 -14.99 4.46
CA ILE A 99 34.14 -15.90 3.97
C ILE A 99 33.75 -15.62 2.52
N VAL A 100 33.90 -14.38 2.06
CA VAL A 100 33.58 -14.00 0.67
C VAL A 100 34.27 -12.70 0.27
N ARG A 101 34.65 -12.64 -1.00
CA ARG A 101 35.22 -11.45 -1.65
C ARG A 101 34.59 -11.25 -3.02
N ARG A 102 34.34 -9.97 -3.38
CA ARG A 102 33.80 -9.57 -4.69
C ARG A 102 34.53 -8.35 -5.22
N SER A 103 34.96 -8.42 -6.49
CA SER A 103 35.60 -7.31 -7.25
C SER A 103 36.87 -6.74 -6.61
N LEU A 104 37.63 -7.53 -5.85
CA LEU A 104 38.82 -7.11 -5.07
C LEU A 104 39.97 -8.12 -5.16
N GLY A 105 40.17 -8.75 -6.32
CA GLY A 105 41.22 -9.73 -6.52
C GLY A 105 40.94 -11.10 -5.90
N ALA A 106 42.00 -11.93 -5.76
CA ALA A 106 41.87 -13.30 -5.27
C ALA A 106 41.60 -13.37 -3.76
N PRO A 107 40.83 -14.37 -3.27
CA PRO A 107 40.65 -14.60 -1.84
C PRO A 107 41.97 -14.63 -1.06
N GLY A 108 41.98 -14.01 0.12
CA GLY A 108 43.16 -13.94 0.99
C GLY A 108 44.25 -12.94 0.55
N SER A 109 44.12 -12.27 -0.60
CA SER A 109 45.08 -11.23 -0.99
C SER A 109 45.09 -10.07 0.00
N PRO A 110 46.24 -9.53 0.40
CA PRO A 110 46.31 -8.38 1.28
C PRO A 110 45.58 -7.17 0.69
N LEU A 111 44.83 -6.48 1.52
CA LEU A 111 44.15 -5.22 1.18
C LEU A 111 44.48 -4.15 2.21
N THR A 112 44.58 -2.94 1.73
CA THR A 112 44.69 -1.71 2.55
C THR A 112 43.46 -0.85 2.34
N PHE A 113 43.23 0.11 3.25
CA PHE A 113 42.09 1.03 3.12
C PHE A 113 42.11 1.88 1.84
N THR A 114 43.25 1.97 1.15
CA THR A 114 43.42 2.73 -0.11
C THR A 114 43.12 1.92 -1.36
N ASN A 115 42.95 0.61 -1.27
CA ASN A 115 42.64 -0.23 -2.43
C ASN A 115 41.32 0.20 -3.07
N ARG A 116 41.27 0.10 -4.39
CA ARG A 116 40.06 0.32 -5.20
C ARG A 116 39.60 -0.99 -5.79
N SER A 117 38.30 -1.07 -6.03
CA SER A 117 37.69 -2.27 -6.62
C SER A 117 37.52 -2.14 -8.12
N GLU A 118 37.25 -3.25 -8.76
CA GLU A 118 36.63 -3.25 -10.09
C GLU A 118 35.23 -2.62 -9.98
N TRP A 119 34.76 -2.07 -11.10
CA TRP A 119 33.44 -1.46 -11.11
C TRP A 119 32.31 -2.49 -11.22
N ARG A 120 31.30 -2.38 -10.35
CA ARG A 120 30.02 -3.08 -10.39
C ARG A 120 28.90 -2.09 -10.05
N PRO A 121 27.81 -2.04 -10.85
CA PRO A 121 26.63 -1.24 -10.49
C PRO A 121 25.85 -1.87 -9.33
N ALA A 122 25.26 -1.05 -8.48
CA ALA A 122 24.25 -1.47 -7.53
C ALA A 122 22.87 -1.65 -8.19
N GLY A 123 21.93 -2.20 -7.45
CA GLY A 123 20.52 -2.35 -7.82
C GLY A 123 20.08 -3.82 -7.99
N TRP A 124 21.03 -4.76 -7.90
CA TRP A 124 20.76 -6.19 -8.01
C TRP A 124 21.41 -6.94 -6.86
N ALA A 125 20.62 -7.32 -5.86
CA ALA A 125 21.11 -8.16 -4.78
C ALA A 125 21.50 -9.56 -5.29
N GLU A 126 22.65 -10.07 -4.81
CA GLU A 126 23.13 -11.43 -5.07
C GLU A 126 22.97 -12.27 -3.80
N ASP A 127 22.41 -13.47 -3.94
CA ASP A 127 22.40 -14.50 -2.91
C ASP A 127 23.71 -15.30 -3.00
N ILE A 128 24.67 -15.04 -2.11
CA ILE A 128 25.99 -15.67 -2.09
C ILE A 128 25.98 -16.79 -1.07
N VAL A 129 25.91 -18.03 -1.53
CA VAL A 129 26.02 -19.22 -0.66
C VAL A 129 27.46 -19.34 -0.16
N LEU A 130 27.63 -19.33 1.16
CA LEU A 130 28.94 -19.39 1.79
C LEU A 130 29.37 -20.84 1.97
N SER A 131 30.56 -21.21 1.48
CA SER A 131 31.03 -22.59 1.48
C SER A 131 31.87 -22.98 2.69
N ASN A 132 32.49 -22.01 3.38
CA ASN A 132 33.49 -22.24 4.46
C ASN A 132 33.09 -21.62 5.80
N PHE A 133 31.81 -21.33 6.00
CA PHE A 133 31.32 -20.63 7.19
C PHE A 133 31.40 -21.46 8.48
N ALA A 134 31.23 -22.79 8.40
CA ALA A 134 31.06 -23.65 9.57
C ALA A 134 32.29 -23.63 10.51
N SER A 135 33.52 -23.48 9.95
CA SER A 135 34.75 -23.37 10.74
C SER A 135 34.89 -22.03 11.50
N HIS A 136 34.07 -21.05 11.14
CA HIS A 136 34.13 -19.71 11.71
C HIS A 136 32.96 -19.42 12.66
N LEU A 137 31.81 -20.11 12.54
CA LEU A 137 30.70 -19.98 13.46
C LEU A 137 31.04 -20.54 14.84
N ARG A 138 30.54 -19.85 15.87
CA ARG A 138 30.68 -20.27 17.26
C ARG A 138 29.36 -20.11 18.03
N PRO A 139 29.15 -20.87 19.11
CA PRO A 139 28.04 -20.62 20.02
C PRO A 139 28.13 -19.23 20.67
N GLY A 140 26.98 -18.58 20.83
CA GLY A 140 26.86 -17.24 21.39
C GLY A 140 27.06 -16.13 20.37
N THR A 141 27.81 -15.11 20.73
CA THR A 141 28.05 -13.92 19.92
C THR A 141 28.99 -14.18 18.75
N ASN A 142 28.55 -13.88 17.56
CA ASN A 142 29.31 -13.88 16.31
C ASN A 142 29.35 -12.47 15.72
N VAL A 143 30.34 -12.18 14.89
CA VAL A 143 30.44 -10.91 14.18
C VAL A 143 30.59 -11.13 12.68
N LEU A 144 29.76 -10.46 11.91
CA LEU A 144 29.97 -10.23 10.48
C LEU A 144 30.65 -8.88 10.31
N ALA A 145 31.90 -8.91 9.87
CA ALA A 145 32.68 -7.71 9.58
C ALA A 145 32.88 -7.60 8.06
N VAL A 146 32.73 -6.39 7.53
CA VAL A 146 32.81 -6.16 6.07
C VAL A 146 33.63 -4.90 5.79
N GLN A 147 34.52 -4.97 4.79
CA GLN A 147 35.13 -3.78 4.20
C GLN A 147 34.62 -3.60 2.78
N VAL A 148 34.12 -2.40 2.48
CA VAL A 148 33.58 -2.04 1.16
C VAL A 148 34.48 -0.99 0.52
N HIS A 149 34.94 -1.28 -0.67
CA HIS A 149 35.87 -0.44 -1.42
C HIS A 149 35.17 0.18 -2.63
N PRO A 150 35.26 1.52 -2.80
CA PRO A 150 34.72 2.17 -3.96
C PRO A 150 35.55 1.80 -5.22
N PRO A 151 34.94 1.88 -6.42
CA PRO A 151 35.65 1.61 -7.67
C PRO A 151 36.67 2.73 -8.00
N GLU A 152 37.60 2.47 -8.93
CA GLU A 152 38.60 3.46 -9.35
C GLU A 152 38.02 4.72 -10.01
N ARG A 153 36.77 4.67 -10.47
CA ARG A 153 36.11 5.80 -11.15
C ARG A 153 35.73 6.92 -10.18
N PRO A 154 36.15 8.18 -10.41
CA PRO A 154 35.70 9.32 -9.60
C PRO A 154 34.19 9.58 -9.76
N GLY A 155 33.53 10.01 -8.69
CA GLY A 155 32.15 10.46 -8.71
C GLY A 155 31.10 9.35 -8.66
N PHE A 156 31.49 8.12 -8.28
CA PHE A 156 30.54 7.02 -8.06
C PHE A 156 30.06 6.99 -6.61
N ASP A 157 28.79 6.69 -6.50
CA ASP A 157 28.13 6.40 -5.24
C ASP A 157 28.64 5.08 -4.66
N LEU A 158 28.66 4.95 -3.34
CA LEU A 158 28.84 3.69 -2.66
C LEU A 158 27.45 3.21 -2.23
N VAL A 159 27.16 1.93 -2.48
CA VAL A 159 25.94 1.26 -1.99
C VAL A 159 26.36 -0.03 -1.31
N PHE A 160 25.73 -0.33 -0.15
CA PHE A 160 25.91 -1.62 0.53
C PHE A 160 24.65 -1.97 1.34
N VAL A 161 23.95 -3.00 0.90
CA VAL A 161 22.72 -3.50 1.53
C VAL A 161 22.89 -4.98 1.86
N PRO A 162 23.48 -5.31 3.04
CA PRO A 162 23.72 -6.68 3.46
C PRO A 162 22.56 -7.29 4.24
N GLU A 163 22.41 -8.62 4.11
CA GLU A 163 21.57 -9.48 4.93
C GLU A 163 22.27 -10.83 5.11
N LEU A 164 22.30 -11.40 6.31
CA LEU A 164 22.86 -12.73 6.56
C LEU A 164 21.74 -13.70 6.91
N LEU A 165 21.58 -14.73 6.08
CA LEU A 165 20.48 -15.69 6.16
C LEU A 165 21.01 -17.10 6.44
N ALA A 166 20.28 -17.85 7.27
CA ALA A 166 20.57 -19.25 7.57
C ALA A 166 19.51 -20.15 6.95
N ASN A 167 19.92 -21.22 6.26
CA ASN A 167 19.09 -22.29 5.73
C ASN A 167 18.04 -21.88 4.68
N PHE A 168 17.43 -20.74 4.82
CA PHE A 168 16.41 -20.22 3.90
C PHE A 168 16.79 -18.82 3.45
N HIS A 169 17.07 -18.65 2.17
CA HIS A 169 17.39 -17.34 1.62
C HIS A 169 16.14 -16.54 1.22
N ARG A 170 14.99 -17.19 1.20
CA ARG A 170 13.67 -16.57 1.39
C ARG A 170 12.99 -17.45 2.43
N GLY A 171 12.72 -16.89 3.62
CA GLY A 171 12.08 -17.61 4.71
C GLY A 171 10.68 -18.09 4.34
N PRO A 172 10.13 -19.10 5.00
CA PRO A 172 8.74 -19.48 4.80
C PRO A 172 7.81 -18.29 5.05
N TYR A 173 6.92 -18.01 4.10
CA TYR A 173 5.85 -17.02 4.23
C TYR A 173 4.54 -17.57 3.66
N ALA A 174 3.44 -17.02 4.11
CA ALA A 174 2.12 -17.59 3.94
C ALA A 174 1.26 -16.73 3.01
N GLN A 175 0.44 -17.39 2.16
CA GLN A 175 -0.49 -16.74 1.25
C GLN A 175 -1.84 -17.47 1.31
N ASN A 176 -2.91 -16.72 1.59
CA ASN A 176 -4.29 -17.24 1.59
C ASN A 176 -5.00 -16.80 0.31
N HIS A 177 -4.97 -17.62 -0.73
CA HIS A 177 -5.50 -17.30 -2.05
C HIS A 177 -6.87 -17.91 -2.35
N ALA A 178 -7.43 -18.70 -1.41
CA ALA A 178 -8.79 -19.21 -1.48
C ALA A 178 -9.32 -19.49 -0.07
N PRO A 179 -10.63 -19.52 0.15
CA PRO A 179 -11.21 -19.87 1.44
C PRO A 179 -10.73 -21.24 1.91
N GLY A 180 -10.22 -21.32 3.13
CA GLY A 180 -9.72 -22.57 3.71
C GLY A 180 -8.40 -23.09 3.13
N VAL A 181 -7.72 -22.33 2.29
CA VAL A 181 -6.47 -22.71 1.63
C VAL A 181 -5.34 -21.82 2.10
N LEU A 182 -4.23 -22.44 2.53
CA LEU A 182 -3.01 -21.76 2.94
C LEU A 182 -1.83 -22.31 2.14
N SER A 183 -1.19 -21.48 1.35
CA SER A 183 0.04 -21.80 0.63
C SER A 183 1.24 -21.22 1.35
N ILE A 184 2.26 -22.06 1.57
CA ILE A 184 3.54 -21.66 2.14
C ILE A 184 4.59 -21.68 1.06
N LEU A 185 5.28 -20.57 0.89
CA LEU A 185 6.34 -20.38 -0.11
C LEU A 185 7.68 -20.15 0.58
N TRP A 186 8.76 -20.69 -0.01
CA TRP A 186 10.12 -20.49 0.48
C TRP A 186 11.18 -20.70 -0.60
N ARG A 187 12.40 -20.23 -0.32
CA ARG A 187 13.61 -20.55 -1.08
C ARG A 187 14.72 -21.02 -0.13
N THR A 188 15.47 -22.02 -0.53
CA THR A 188 16.59 -22.58 0.23
C THR A 188 17.75 -22.93 -0.69
N PRO A 189 19.02 -22.76 -0.30
CA PRO A 189 20.17 -23.28 -1.05
C PRO A 189 20.36 -24.78 -0.86
N LEU A 190 19.60 -25.41 0.05
CA LEU A 190 19.70 -26.83 0.38
C LEU A 190 18.92 -27.66 -0.63
N ALA A 191 19.58 -28.64 -1.24
CA ALA A 191 18.94 -29.60 -2.12
C ALA A 191 18.40 -30.78 -1.31
N GLY A 192 17.13 -31.10 -1.48
CA GLY A 192 16.48 -32.23 -0.80
C GLY A 192 14.98 -32.10 -0.80
N PRO A 193 14.26 -33.22 -0.58
CA PRO A 193 12.82 -33.19 -0.46
C PRO A 193 12.42 -32.39 0.78
N ALA A 194 11.49 -31.45 0.57
CA ALA A 194 10.93 -30.67 1.64
C ALA A 194 9.54 -31.18 2.05
N THR A 195 9.20 -30.97 3.31
CA THR A 195 7.90 -31.29 3.89
C THR A 195 7.40 -30.08 4.65
N LEU A 196 6.15 -29.69 4.42
CA LEU A 196 5.44 -28.73 5.24
C LEU A 196 4.73 -29.47 6.36
N GLU A 197 5.16 -29.25 7.60
CA GLU A 197 4.53 -29.77 8.81
C GLU A 197 3.58 -28.71 9.35
N PHE A 198 2.36 -29.10 9.79
CA PHE A 198 1.33 -28.18 10.27
C PHE A 198 0.37 -28.79 11.26
N GLY A 199 -0.38 -27.94 11.97
CA GLY A 199 -1.40 -28.35 12.94
C GLY A 199 -2.17 -27.19 13.53
N ALA A 200 -3.18 -27.50 14.34
CA ALA A 200 -3.95 -26.50 15.10
C ALA A 200 -3.20 -26.02 16.37
N THR A 201 -2.12 -26.69 16.73
CA THR A 201 -1.25 -26.36 17.88
C THR A 201 0.20 -26.40 17.46
N PRO A 202 1.14 -25.80 18.25
CA PRO A 202 2.56 -25.78 17.93
C PRO A 202 3.22 -27.18 17.80
N GLU A 203 2.60 -28.23 18.32
CA GLU A 203 3.05 -29.63 18.19
C GLU A 203 2.85 -30.18 16.78
N LEU A 204 2.07 -29.49 15.95
CA LEU A 204 1.78 -29.77 14.54
C LEU A 204 0.95 -31.07 14.36
N GLY A 205 1.54 -32.17 13.88
CA GLY A 205 0.89 -33.49 13.80
C GLY A 205 0.40 -33.91 12.41
N ARG A 206 0.44 -33.01 11.44
CA ARG A 206 0.09 -33.27 10.02
C ARG A 206 1.23 -32.81 9.12
N SER A 207 1.30 -33.35 7.90
CA SER A 207 2.28 -32.92 6.91
C SER A 207 1.77 -33.07 5.49
N VAL A 208 2.32 -32.25 4.60
CA VAL A 208 2.16 -32.35 3.12
C VAL A 208 3.52 -32.27 2.47
N PRO A 209 3.72 -32.92 1.31
CA PRO A 209 4.93 -32.78 0.54
C PRO A 209 5.15 -31.31 0.11
N GLY A 210 6.40 -30.85 0.18
CA GLY A 210 6.86 -29.58 -0.37
C GLY A 210 7.65 -29.77 -1.65
N GLY A 211 8.34 -28.71 -2.07
CA GLY A 211 9.21 -28.74 -3.24
C GLY A 211 10.52 -29.50 -2.98
N VAL A 212 11.26 -29.73 -4.06
CA VAL A 212 12.59 -30.38 -4.01
C VAL A 212 13.69 -29.49 -4.62
N THR A 213 13.38 -28.24 -4.93
CA THR A 213 14.27 -27.34 -5.65
C THR A 213 15.02 -26.38 -4.72
N THR A 214 16.15 -25.89 -5.15
CA THR A 214 16.86 -24.79 -4.48
C THR A 214 16.34 -23.41 -4.88
N ASN A 215 15.32 -23.34 -5.74
CA ASN A 215 14.78 -22.09 -6.25
C ASN A 215 13.44 -21.76 -5.56
N TYR A 216 12.31 -21.99 -6.23
CA TYR A 216 10.99 -21.70 -5.68
C TYR A 216 10.32 -22.98 -5.21
N ASN A 217 9.90 -22.99 -3.95
CA ASN A 217 9.16 -24.11 -3.38
C ASN A 217 7.81 -23.61 -2.87
N LEU A 218 6.81 -24.46 -2.97
CA LEU A 218 5.44 -24.22 -2.57
C LEU A 218 4.86 -25.50 -1.96
N ALA A 219 4.15 -25.37 -0.85
CA ALA A 219 3.26 -26.40 -0.33
C ALA A 219 1.93 -25.78 0.08
N THR A 220 0.85 -26.49 -0.15
CA THR A 220 -0.50 -26.01 0.09
C THR A 220 -1.24 -26.88 1.09
N ILE A 221 -1.89 -26.26 2.06
CA ILE A 221 -2.79 -26.88 3.04
C ILE A 221 -4.20 -26.48 2.66
N GLU A 222 -5.11 -27.46 2.63
CA GLU A 222 -6.51 -27.25 2.31
C GLU A 222 -7.41 -27.67 3.48
N GLY A 223 -8.64 -27.17 3.49
CA GLY A 223 -9.66 -27.52 4.48
C GLY A 223 -9.43 -26.90 5.86
N LEU A 224 -8.73 -25.76 5.93
CA LEU A 224 -8.57 -25.00 7.16
C LEU A 224 -9.86 -24.24 7.49
N PRO A 225 -10.41 -24.37 8.71
CA PRO A 225 -11.62 -23.63 9.08
C PRO A 225 -11.39 -22.11 9.09
N PRO A 226 -12.38 -21.29 8.68
CA PRO A 226 -12.31 -19.84 8.83
C PRO A 226 -12.06 -19.43 10.28
N GLY A 227 -11.25 -18.40 10.50
CA GLY A 227 -10.89 -17.89 11.83
C GLY A 227 -9.99 -18.78 12.65
N SER A 228 -9.62 -19.99 12.15
CA SER A 228 -8.74 -20.90 12.87
C SER A 228 -7.29 -20.46 12.86
N ARG A 229 -6.51 -20.96 13.84
CA ARG A 229 -5.05 -20.83 13.85
C ARG A 229 -4.44 -22.05 13.18
N CYS A 230 -3.42 -21.82 12.37
CA CYS A 230 -2.60 -22.86 11.76
C CYS A 230 -1.13 -22.60 12.14
N TYR A 231 -0.53 -23.55 12.84
CA TYR A 231 0.91 -23.56 13.09
C TYR A 231 1.58 -24.34 11.98
N TYR A 232 2.72 -23.86 11.50
CA TYR A 232 3.42 -24.50 10.40
C TYR A 232 4.94 -24.29 10.48
N ARG A 233 5.69 -25.25 9.89
CA ARG A 233 7.12 -25.13 9.64
C ARG A 233 7.53 -25.94 8.42
N VAL A 234 8.66 -25.58 7.84
CA VAL A 234 9.25 -26.31 6.70
C VAL A 234 10.42 -27.14 7.20
N ARG A 235 10.42 -28.42 6.82
CA ARG A 235 11.53 -29.35 7.00
C ARG A 235 12.13 -29.67 5.62
N VAL A 236 13.44 -29.55 5.47
CA VAL A 236 14.21 -29.98 4.29
C VAL A 236 15.10 -31.11 4.69
N ALA A 237 14.91 -32.28 4.08
CA ALA A 237 15.73 -33.46 4.36
C ALA A 237 17.13 -33.28 3.76
N GLY A 238 18.17 -33.51 4.55
CA GLY A 238 19.58 -33.39 4.15
C GLY A 238 20.37 -34.66 4.42
N LEU A 239 21.48 -34.86 3.70
CA LEU A 239 22.37 -36.03 3.89
C LEU A 239 23.04 -36.06 5.28
N ALA A 240 23.25 -34.88 5.89
CA ALA A 240 23.88 -34.74 7.19
C ALA A 240 22.86 -34.52 8.34
N GLY A 241 21.58 -34.56 8.03
CA GLY A 241 20.47 -34.28 8.95
C GLY A 241 19.47 -33.29 8.37
N ASP A 242 18.28 -33.30 8.95
CA ASP A 242 17.21 -32.40 8.49
C ASP A 242 17.41 -30.97 8.95
N THR A 243 17.09 -30.06 8.07
CA THR A 243 17.04 -28.62 8.37
C THR A 243 15.58 -28.19 8.56
N ILE A 244 15.29 -27.51 9.67
CA ILE A 244 13.93 -27.18 10.07
C ILE A 244 13.83 -25.66 10.32
N SER A 245 12.82 -25.01 9.75
CA SER A 245 12.47 -23.63 10.07
C SER A 245 11.89 -23.53 11.50
N PRO A 246 11.84 -22.33 12.10
CA PRO A 246 10.97 -22.10 13.24
C PRO A 246 9.52 -22.50 12.95
N THR A 247 8.74 -22.73 14.00
CA THR A 247 7.30 -22.90 13.89
C THR A 247 6.65 -21.52 13.90
N TYR A 248 5.88 -21.24 12.86
CA TYR A 248 5.14 -19.97 12.69
C TYR A 248 3.65 -20.21 12.95
N GLU A 249 2.97 -19.14 13.35
CA GLU A 249 1.51 -19.12 13.50
C GLU A 249 0.90 -18.28 12.38
N PHE A 250 -0.18 -18.77 11.78
CA PHE A 250 -1.00 -18.05 10.81
C PHE A 250 -2.46 -18.09 11.25
N ARG A 251 -3.14 -16.95 11.18
CA ARG A 251 -4.57 -16.87 11.45
C ARG A 251 -5.34 -16.87 10.14
N MET A 252 -6.20 -17.88 9.94
CA MET A 252 -7.09 -17.91 8.80
C MET A 252 -8.12 -16.76 8.87
N PRO A 253 -8.46 -16.12 7.75
CA PRO A 253 -9.53 -15.11 7.71
C PRO A 253 -10.82 -15.65 8.33
N ALA A 254 -11.44 -14.85 9.19
CA ALA A 254 -12.77 -15.17 9.72
C ALA A 254 -13.83 -14.96 8.64
N ALA A 255 -14.86 -15.81 8.62
CA ALA A 255 -15.96 -15.67 7.67
C ALA A 255 -16.94 -14.55 8.07
N GLU A 256 -17.07 -14.26 9.36
CA GLU A 256 -17.99 -13.26 9.91
C GLU A 256 -17.37 -12.56 11.11
N GLY A 257 -17.94 -11.44 11.51
CA GLY A 257 -17.55 -10.67 12.68
C GLY A 257 -16.54 -9.56 12.39
N PRO A 258 -15.95 -8.99 13.46
CA PRO A 258 -15.05 -7.85 13.34
C PRO A 258 -13.76 -8.20 12.59
N ALA A 259 -13.18 -7.20 11.93
CA ALA A 259 -11.89 -7.32 11.26
C ALA A 259 -11.06 -6.05 11.38
N THR A 260 -9.75 -6.20 11.38
CA THR A 260 -8.78 -5.10 11.29
C THR A 260 -7.88 -5.32 10.08
N VAL A 261 -7.78 -4.32 9.21
CA VAL A 261 -6.97 -4.37 7.99
C VAL A 261 -5.90 -3.28 8.02
N LEU A 262 -4.67 -3.65 7.71
CA LEU A 262 -3.57 -2.69 7.50
C LEU A 262 -3.36 -2.50 6.00
N LEU A 263 -3.14 -1.26 5.57
CA LEU A 263 -2.95 -0.91 4.16
C LEU A 263 -1.72 -0.03 3.99
N ILE A 264 -0.93 -0.32 2.96
CA ILE A 264 0.13 0.55 2.44
C ILE A 264 0.12 0.48 0.91
N GLY A 265 0.65 1.49 0.23
CA GLY A 265 0.99 1.45 -1.20
C GLY A 265 2.33 2.13 -1.44
N ASP A 266 2.94 1.93 -2.61
CA ASP A 266 4.15 2.64 -3.04
C ASP A 266 5.31 2.50 -2.05
N SER A 267 5.76 1.26 -1.79
CA SER A 267 6.62 1.04 -0.63
C SER A 267 8.08 0.71 -0.96
N GLY A 268 8.34 -0.30 -1.74
CA GLY A 268 9.62 -1.01 -1.89
C GLY A 268 10.78 -0.22 -2.48
N SER A 269 11.08 0.93 -1.94
CA SER A 269 12.17 1.81 -2.38
C SER A 269 13.55 1.40 -1.86
N GLY A 270 13.61 0.67 -0.74
CA GLY A 270 14.83 0.43 0.04
C GLY A 270 15.30 1.63 0.85
N ALA A 271 14.52 2.72 0.86
CA ALA A 271 14.80 3.94 1.58
C ALA A 271 14.47 3.85 3.08
N ARG A 272 15.03 4.78 3.86
CA ARG A 272 14.77 4.88 5.31
C ARG A 272 13.28 4.91 5.65
N ALA A 273 12.50 5.64 4.86
CA ALA A 273 11.07 5.78 5.05
C ALA A 273 10.34 4.43 4.97
N GLN A 274 10.70 3.57 4.03
CA GLN A 274 10.12 2.23 3.94
C GLN A 274 10.37 1.41 5.21
N PHE A 275 11.60 1.45 5.75
CA PHE A 275 11.91 0.73 6.99
C PHE A 275 11.17 1.31 8.20
N GLU A 276 10.92 2.62 8.23
CA GLU A 276 10.13 3.26 9.28
C GLU A 276 8.66 2.85 9.23
N VAL A 277 8.04 2.87 8.05
CA VAL A 277 6.67 2.36 7.83
C VAL A 277 6.60 0.86 8.11
N GLY A 278 7.57 0.08 7.60
CA GLY A 278 7.66 -1.37 7.83
C GLY A 278 7.72 -1.73 9.32
N ARG A 279 8.50 -1.02 10.12
CA ARG A 279 8.52 -1.23 11.59
C ARG A 279 7.17 -0.94 12.26
N GLN A 280 6.39 0.01 11.75
CA GLN A 280 5.04 0.24 12.26
C GLN A 280 4.09 -0.89 11.85
N LEU A 281 4.15 -1.32 10.59
CA LEU A 281 3.39 -2.44 10.08
C LEU A 281 3.63 -3.71 10.92
N GLU A 282 4.92 -4.07 11.14
CA GLU A 282 5.32 -5.22 11.92
C GLU A 282 4.82 -5.17 13.38
N ARG A 283 4.81 -3.98 14.01
CA ARG A 283 4.27 -3.81 15.37
C ARG A 283 2.75 -4.03 15.43
N LEU A 284 2.03 -3.69 14.37
CA LEU A 284 0.56 -3.81 14.31
C LEU A 284 0.09 -5.15 13.72
N ALA A 285 0.99 -5.92 13.13
CA ALA A 285 0.67 -7.18 12.47
C ALA A 285 -0.08 -8.17 13.39
N GLY A 286 0.31 -8.23 14.67
CA GLY A 286 -0.37 -9.08 15.67
C GLY A 286 -1.82 -8.71 15.96
N GLU A 287 -2.24 -7.48 15.62
CA GLU A 287 -3.62 -6.99 15.77
C GLU A 287 -4.42 -7.11 14.46
N ALA A 288 -3.76 -7.35 13.34
CA ALA A 288 -4.37 -7.34 12.02
C ALA A 288 -4.95 -8.71 11.65
N ASP A 289 -6.08 -8.69 10.97
CA ASP A 289 -6.71 -9.86 10.36
C ASP A 289 -6.37 -9.96 8.86
N ALA A 290 -5.95 -8.86 8.23
CA ALA A 290 -5.38 -8.84 6.89
C ALA A 290 -4.42 -7.66 6.68
N PHE A 291 -3.54 -7.83 5.71
CA PHE A 291 -2.67 -6.80 5.16
C PHE A 291 -2.97 -6.64 3.66
N ILE A 292 -3.18 -5.42 3.19
CA ILE A 292 -3.38 -5.10 1.78
C ILE A 292 -2.27 -4.17 1.32
N HIS A 293 -1.56 -4.56 0.25
CA HIS A 293 -0.62 -3.69 -0.43
C HIS A 293 -1.26 -3.14 -1.72
N LEU A 294 -1.39 -1.83 -1.81
CA LEU A 294 -2.12 -1.13 -2.87
C LEU A 294 -1.30 -0.92 -4.16
N GLY A 295 -0.32 -1.78 -4.43
CA GLY A 295 0.49 -1.75 -5.65
C GLY A 295 1.78 -0.95 -5.51
N ASP A 296 2.60 -1.04 -6.54
CA ASP A 296 3.99 -0.56 -6.57
C ASP A 296 4.79 -1.11 -5.39
N ILE A 297 4.86 -2.44 -5.38
CA ILE A 297 5.43 -3.21 -4.27
C ILE A 297 6.94 -3.00 -4.20
N VAL A 298 7.61 -2.80 -5.35
CA VAL A 298 9.06 -2.64 -5.43
C VAL A 298 9.46 -1.62 -6.49
N TYR A 299 10.28 -0.66 -6.12
CA TYR A 299 10.89 0.33 -7.01
C TYR A 299 12.35 -0.01 -7.35
N PRO A 300 12.88 0.42 -8.54
CA PRO A 300 12.08 1.04 -9.60
C PRO A 300 11.23 0.03 -10.37
N TRP A 301 11.42 -1.28 -10.18
CA TRP A 301 10.68 -2.34 -10.85
C TRP A 301 10.66 -3.61 -10.01
N LEU A 302 9.58 -4.38 -10.11
CA LEU A 302 9.46 -5.68 -9.44
C LEU A 302 10.38 -6.71 -10.13
N HIS A 303 11.59 -6.86 -9.59
CA HIS A 303 12.56 -7.87 -10.03
C HIS A 303 12.83 -8.86 -8.89
N PRO A 304 12.99 -10.16 -9.14
CA PRO A 304 13.16 -11.17 -8.09
C PRO A 304 14.21 -10.83 -7.03
N ALA A 305 15.37 -10.31 -7.44
CA ALA A 305 16.45 -9.93 -6.52
C ALA A 305 16.08 -8.71 -5.62
N GLN A 306 15.21 -7.82 -6.09
CA GLN A 306 14.75 -6.66 -5.33
C GLN A 306 13.51 -6.99 -4.49
N THR A 307 12.65 -7.89 -4.99
CA THR A 307 11.47 -8.35 -4.24
C THR A 307 11.87 -8.96 -2.91
N ASP A 308 12.95 -9.75 -2.87
CA ASP A 308 13.46 -10.31 -1.62
C ASP A 308 13.91 -9.22 -0.65
N THR A 309 14.75 -8.28 -1.09
CA THR A 309 15.36 -7.26 -0.21
C THR A 309 14.43 -6.10 0.14
N ARG A 310 13.48 -5.76 -0.75
CA ARG A 310 12.64 -4.56 -0.63
C ARG A 310 11.19 -4.84 -0.26
N CYS A 311 10.79 -6.12 -0.25
CA CYS A 311 9.44 -6.52 0.19
C CYS A 311 9.51 -7.68 1.19
N LEU A 312 9.92 -8.88 0.74
CA LEU A 312 9.78 -10.11 1.52
C LEU A 312 10.65 -10.12 2.79
N SER A 313 11.82 -9.47 2.76
CA SER A 313 12.66 -9.31 3.97
C SER A 313 12.19 -8.18 4.87
N VAL A 314 11.61 -7.11 4.32
CA VAL A 314 11.16 -5.94 5.09
C VAL A 314 9.89 -6.27 5.87
N TYR A 315 8.94 -6.99 5.26
CA TYR A 315 7.63 -7.32 5.84
C TYR A 315 7.50 -8.78 6.26
N ARG A 316 8.62 -9.42 6.63
CA ARG A 316 8.67 -10.88 6.85
C ARG A 316 7.72 -11.39 7.93
N GLU A 317 7.58 -10.68 9.05
CA GLU A 317 6.72 -11.09 10.16
C GLU A 317 5.24 -11.02 9.74
N THR A 318 4.86 -9.93 9.09
CA THR A 318 3.52 -9.75 8.54
C THR A 318 3.21 -10.84 7.52
N LEU A 319 4.08 -11.06 6.54
CA LEU A 319 3.85 -12.00 5.44
C LEU A 319 3.81 -13.47 5.90
N ARG A 320 4.39 -13.83 7.04
CA ARG A 320 4.34 -15.20 7.55
C ARG A 320 3.16 -15.49 8.48
N SER A 321 2.48 -14.45 9.00
CA SER A 321 1.47 -14.59 10.04
C SER A 321 0.10 -14.00 9.72
N VAL A 322 0.02 -13.05 8.76
CA VAL A 322 -1.19 -12.32 8.41
C VAL A 322 -1.58 -12.57 6.96
N PRO A 323 -2.86 -12.83 6.65
CA PRO A 323 -3.36 -12.88 5.27
C PRO A 323 -3.00 -11.61 4.51
N SER A 324 -2.30 -11.78 3.39
CA SER A 324 -1.73 -10.66 2.66
C SER A 324 -2.21 -10.65 1.22
N PHE A 325 -2.78 -9.53 0.78
CA PHE A 325 -3.37 -9.32 -0.54
C PHE A 325 -2.67 -8.18 -1.26
N MET A 326 -2.27 -8.40 -2.51
CA MET A 326 -1.47 -7.47 -3.27
C MET A 326 -2.25 -6.95 -4.48
N THR A 327 -2.34 -5.64 -4.62
CA THR A 327 -2.83 -4.98 -5.84
C THR A 327 -1.66 -4.78 -6.79
N TRP A 328 -1.91 -4.81 -8.09
CA TRP A 328 -0.90 -4.53 -9.09
C TRP A 328 -0.73 -3.03 -9.32
N GLY A 329 0.51 -2.54 -9.24
CA GLY A 329 0.89 -1.20 -9.65
C GLY A 329 1.64 -1.19 -10.99
N ASN A 330 1.91 -0.01 -11.53
CA ASN A 330 2.59 0.14 -12.82
C ASN A 330 4.06 -0.30 -12.77
N HIS A 331 4.76 -0.16 -11.64
CA HIS A 331 6.12 -0.66 -11.47
C HIS A 331 6.21 -2.19 -11.31
N ASP A 332 5.10 -2.84 -10.97
CA ASP A 332 5.06 -4.28 -10.75
C ASP A 332 5.06 -5.08 -12.06
N LEU A 333 4.72 -4.45 -13.19
CA LEU A 333 4.60 -5.10 -14.51
C LEU A 333 5.79 -4.93 -15.43
N SER A 334 6.83 -4.21 -15.03
CA SER A 334 7.95 -3.84 -15.91
C SER A 334 8.69 -5.04 -16.52
N PHE A 335 8.63 -6.21 -15.87
CA PHE A 335 9.18 -7.49 -16.37
C PHE A 335 8.07 -8.52 -16.67
N GLY A 336 6.85 -8.06 -16.93
CA GLY A 336 5.68 -8.92 -17.08
C GLY A 336 5.20 -9.51 -15.75
N PRO A 337 4.18 -10.40 -15.77
CA PRO A 337 3.54 -10.90 -14.55
C PRO A 337 4.38 -11.94 -13.77
N ALA A 338 5.31 -12.62 -14.42
CA ALA A 338 6.05 -13.76 -13.84
C ALA A 338 6.77 -13.45 -12.51
N PRO A 339 7.46 -12.30 -12.34
CA PRO A 339 8.09 -11.97 -11.06
C PRO A 339 7.11 -11.85 -9.91
N PHE A 340 5.95 -11.23 -10.13
CA PHE A 340 4.89 -11.12 -9.15
C PHE A 340 4.34 -12.50 -8.79
N GLN A 341 3.96 -13.30 -9.79
CA GLN A 341 3.41 -14.65 -9.60
C GLN A 341 4.40 -15.62 -8.96
N ALA A 342 5.69 -15.39 -9.09
CA ALA A 342 6.72 -16.16 -8.39
C ALA A 342 6.83 -15.78 -6.90
N ALA A 343 6.41 -14.57 -6.53
CA ALA A 343 6.45 -14.08 -5.16
C ALA A 343 5.12 -14.19 -4.43
N PHE A 344 4.00 -14.01 -5.14
CA PHE A 344 2.67 -13.91 -4.53
C PHE A 344 1.67 -14.87 -5.16
N ARG A 345 0.73 -15.33 -4.36
CA ARG A 345 -0.42 -16.15 -4.75
C ARG A 345 -1.70 -15.42 -4.35
N MET A 346 -2.37 -14.83 -5.33
CA MET A 346 -3.62 -14.12 -5.11
C MET A 346 -4.82 -15.01 -5.43
N PRO A 347 -6.03 -14.67 -4.95
CA PRO A 347 -7.26 -15.35 -5.37
C PRO A 347 -7.41 -15.33 -6.89
N THR A 348 -7.98 -16.40 -7.44
CA THR A 348 -8.23 -16.59 -8.88
C THR A 348 -9.71 -16.72 -9.21
N ASN A 349 -10.57 -16.17 -8.35
CA ASN A 349 -12.02 -16.23 -8.49
C ASN A 349 -12.59 -15.29 -9.57
N ALA A 350 -11.78 -14.36 -10.05
CA ALA A 350 -12.10 -13.57 -11.23
C ALA A 350 -11.26 -14.09 -12.40
N VAL A 351 -11.74 -15.09 -13.11
CA VAL A 351 -11.04 -15.67 -14.26
C VAL A 351 -11.22 -14.79 -15.48
N PRO A 352 -10.25 -14.00 -15.89
CA PRO A 352 -10.33 -13.33 -17.16
C PRO A 352 -9.18 -13.68 -18.09
N ALA A 353 -9.52 -13.92 -19.33
CA ALA A 353 -8.59 -13.60 -20.38
C ALA A 353 -8.45 -12.08 -20.44
N LEU A 354 -7.34 -11.53 -20.02
CA LEU A 354 -6.98 -10.16 -20.40
C LEU A 354 -6.58 -10.23 -21.87
N GLU A 355 -7.52 -9.89 -22.75
CA GLU A 355 -7.39 -9.98 -24.21
C GLU A 355 -6.18 -9.24 -24.78
N HIS A 356 -5.59 -8.34 -24.01
CA HIS A 356 -4.41 -7.56 -24.39
C HIS A 356 -3.07 -8.19 -23.97
N LEU A 357 -3.07 -9.18 -23.09
CA LEU A 357 -1.88 -10.00 -22.82
C LEU A 357 -1.83 -11.10 -23.85
N GLN A 358 -1.05 -10.91 -24.90
CA GLN A 358 -0.97 -11.79 -26.10
C GLN A 358 -0.43 -13.20 -25.80
N ASP A 359 0.02 -13.49 -24.59
CA ASP A 359 0.64 -14.76 -24.21
C ASP A 359 -0.30 -15.75 -23.52
N GLY A 360 -1.59 -15.40 -23.33
CA GLY A 360 -2.59 -16.27 -22.72
C GLY A 360 -2.33 -16.59 -21.24
N THR A 361 -1.42 -15.91 -20.58
CA THR A 361 -1.18 -16.06 -19.13
C THR A 361 -2.41 -15.59 -18.36
N GLN A 362 -3.03 -16.52 -17.64
CA GLN A 362 -4.03 -16.20 -16.60
C GLN A 362 -3.26 -15.53 -15.47
N ALA A 363 -3.43 -14.24 -15.34
CA ALA A 363 -2.83 -13.48 -14.25
C ALA A 363 -3.89 -13.17 -13.20
N ASP A 364 -3.52 -13.25 -11.93
CA ASP A 364 -4.31 -12.89 -10.77
C ASP A 364 -4.40 -11.34 -10.66
N PHE A 365 -4.83 -10.69 -11.73
CA PHE A 365 -4.78 -9.22 -11.83
C PHE A 365 -5.90 -8.56 -11.05
N TYR A 366 -7.08 -9.19 -11.03
CA TYR A 366 -8.20 -8.72 -10.24
C TYR A 366 -8.93 -9.92 -9.61
N TYR A 367 -9.43 -9.72 -8.43
CA TYR A 367 -10.01 -10.78 -7.60
C TYR A 367 -10.82 -10.18 -6.45
N SER A 368 -11.52 -11.00 -5.70
CA SER A 368 -12.17 -10.60 -4.47
C SER A 368 -11.90 -11.58 -3.32
N PHE A 369 -12.13 -11.12 -2.10
CA PHE A 369 -12.07 -11.95 -0.91
C PHE A 369 -12.98 -11.38 0.19
N ASP A 370 -13.43 -12.26 1.06
CA ASP A 370 -14.20 -11.92 2.26
C ASP A 370 -13.31 -11.94 3.49
N LEU A 371 -13.55 -11.01 4.41
CA LEU A 371 -12.90 -10.92 5.71
C LEU A 371 -13.90 -10.41 6.75
N GLY A 372 -14.27 -11.25 7.71
CA GLY A 372 -15.29 -10.88 8.67
C GLY A 372 -16.59 -10.42 8.00
N ASP A 373 -17.10 -9.26 8.41
CA ASP A 373 -18.33 -8.67 7.85
C ASP A 373 -18.08 -7.84 6.57
N ALA A 374 -16.92 -8.00 5.94
CA ALA A 374 -16.51 -7.20 4.79
C ALA A 374 -16.18 -8.03 3.55
N HIS A 375 -16.41 -7.42 2.40
CA HIS A 375 -16.05 -7.89 1.08
C HIS A 375 -15.10 -6.89 0.42
N PHE A 376 -14.01 -7.38 -0.13
CA PHE A 376 -12.99 -6.59 -0.82
C PHE A 376 -12.87 -7.05 -2.27
N ALA A 377 -13.11 -6.14 -3.19
CA ALA A 377 -12.82 -6.34 -4.61
C ALA A 377 -11.53 -5.61 -4.97
N VAL A 378 -10.54 -6.35 -5.44
CA VAL A 378 -9.29 -5.79 -5.95
C VAL A 378 -9.41 -5.69 -7.47
N VAL A 379 -9.23 -4.50 -8.02
CA VAL A 379 -9.31 -4.25 -9.46
C VAL A 379 -7.98 -3.81 -10.02
N TYR A 380 -7.73 -4.19 -11.25
CA TYR A 380 -6.53 -3.88 -11.99
C TYR A 380 -6.78 -2.69 -12.91
N TRP A 381 -5.99 -1.62 -12.74
CA TRP A 381 -6.02 -0.45 -13.61
C TRP A 381 -4.61 0.01 -13.93
N PRO A 382 -3.98 -0.54 -14.95
CA PRO A 382 -2.68 -0.06 -15.39
C PRO A 382 -2.85 1.24 -16.16
N TRP A 383 -2.04 2.21 -15.85
CA TRP A 383 -2.06 3.56 -16.43
C TRP A 383 -2.01 3.62 -17.97
N ASN A 384 -1.45 2.61 -18.62
CA ASN A 384 -1.35 2.53 -20.08
C ASN A 384 -2.45 1.66 -20.74
N TYR A 385 -3.45 1.18 -19.97
CA TYR A 385 -4.50 0.28 -20.45
C TYR A 385 -5.88 0.67 -19.93
N LEU A 386 -6.26 1.94 -20.12
CA LEU A 386 -7.52 2.53 -19.65
C LEU A 386 -8.78 1.75 -20.08
N TYR A 387 -8.71 1.05 -21.21
CA TYR A 387 -9.82 0.24 -21.69
C TYR A 387 -10.18 -0.97 -20.80
N VAL A 388 -9.33 -1.35 -19.85
CA VAL A 388 -9.58 -2.50 -18.95
C VAL A 388 -10.82 -2.31 -18.08
N MET A 389 -11.15 -1.06 -17.75
CA MET A 389 -12.33 -0.72 -16.94
C MET A 389 -13.39 0.10 -17.68
N LYS A 390 -13.39 0.06 -19.02
CA LYS A 390 -14.53 0.65 -19.77
C LYS A 390 -15.85 -0.03 -19.39
N PRO A 391 -16.97 0.68 -19.43
CA PRO A 391 -18.28 0.05 -19.34
C PRO A 391 -18.34 -1.19 -20.24
N ASP A 392 -18.92 -2.27 -19.76
CA ASP A 392 -19.01 -3.57 -20.45
C ASP A 392 -17.69 -4.33 -20.68
N SER A 393 -16.57 -3.84 -20.15
CA SER A 393 -15.34 -4.64 -20.15
C SER A 393 -15.50 -5.92 -19.32
N PRO A 394 -14.72 -6.99 -19.58
CA PRO A 394 -14.77 -8.19 -18.77
C PRO A 394 -14.60 -7.93 -17.27
N GLN A 395 -13.68 -7.03 -16.90
CA GLN A 395 -13.46 -6.68 -15.51
C GLN A 395 -14.63 -5.90 -14.89
N ALA A 396 -15.21 -4.94 -15.63
CA ALA A 396 -16.37 -4.19 -15.15
C ALA A 396 -17.58 -5.11 -14.92
N ARG A 397 -17.88 -6.02 -15.87
CA ARG A 397 -18.95 -7.02 -15.71
C ARG A 397 -18.69 -7.97 -14.53
N TRP A 398 -17.44 -8.40 -14.35
CA TRP A 398 -17.07 -9.20 -13.20
C TRP A 398 -17.29 -8.44 -11.89
N LEU A 399 -16.81 -7.19 -11.78
CA LEU A 399 -16.96 -6.36 -10.59
C LEU A 399 -18.44 -6.15 -10.22
N GLU A 400 -19.29 -5.86 -11.21
CA GLU A 400 -20.74 -5.77 -11.04
C GLU A 400 -21.33 -7.07 -10.46
N ALA A 401 -20.99 -8.21 -11.06
CA ALA A 401 -21.52 -9.50 -10.65
C ALA A 401 -21.01 -9.89 -9.24
N ASP A 402 -19.75 -9.64 -8.94
CA ASP A 402 -19.09 -9.96 -7.68
C ASP A 402 -19.69 -9.15 -6.52
N LEU A 403 -19.76 -7.82 -6.70
CA LEU A 403 -20.37 -6.93 -5.71
C LEU A 403 -21.87 -7.21 -5.52
N ALA A 404 -22.61 -7.57 -6.58
CA ALA A 404 -24.01 -7.94 -6.50
C ALA A 404 -24.23 -9.27 -5.74
N ALA A 405 -23.31 -10.21 -5.91
CA ALA A 405 -23.40 -11.52 -5.23
C ALA A 405 -23.05 -11.43 -3.74
N SER A 406 -22.24 -10.46 -3.34
CA SER A 406 -21.79 -10.30 -1.97
C SER A 406 -22.92 -9.83 -1.06
N ARG A 407 -23.14 -10.58 0.05
CA ARG A 407 -24.10 -10.23 1.13
C ARG A 407 -23.42 -9.59 2.35
N LYS A 408 -22.14 -9.25 2.22
CA LYS A 408 -21.40 -8.59 3.31
C LYS A 408 -21.93 -7.18 3.52
N ARG A 409 -21.97 -6.79 4.80
CA ARG A 409 -22.41 -5.43 5.19
C ARG A 409 -21.53 -4.34 4.58
N TRP A 410 -20.22 -4.56 4.62
CA TRP A 410 -19.22 -3.59 4.16
C TRP A 410 -18.60 -4.07 2.85
N LYS A 411 -18.59 -3.21 1.85
CA LYS A 411 -17.96 -3.49 0.56
C LYS A 411 -16.92 -2.44 0.25
N PHE A 412 -15.77 -2.91 -0.23
CA PHE A 412 -14.61 -2.07 -0.54
C PHE A 412 -14.06 -2.42 -1.92
N ILE A 413 -13.49 -1.40 -2.59
CA ILE A 413 -12.71 -1.60 -3.80
C ILE A 413 -11.27 -1.15 -3.51
N CYS A 414 -10.29 -1.94 -3.95
CA CYS A 414 -8.88 -1.63 -3.88
C CYS A 414 -8.30 -1.62 -5.29
N LEU A 415 -7.55 -0.56 -5.62
CA LEU A 415 -6.84 -0.43 -6.89
C LEU A 415 -5.57 0.37 -6.67
N HIS A 416 -4.67 0.42 -7.67
CA HIS A 416 -3.46 1.21 -7.55
C HIS A 416 -3.69 2.66 -7.94
N ASN A 417 -4.16 2.92 -9.15
CA ASN A 417 -4.36 4.28 -9.65
C ASN A 417 -5.53 5.00 -8.95
N PRO A 418 -5.38 6.27 -8.55
CA PRO A 418 -6.40 6.98 -7.80
C PRO A 418 -7.62 7.35 -8.64
N VAL A 419 -8.79 7.23 -8.02
CA VAL A 419 -10.06 7.78 -8.56
C VAL A 419 -10.02 9.30 -8.52
N ASN A 420 -9.56 9.86 -7.40
CA ASN A 420 -9.37 11.29 -7.18
C ASN A 420 -8.00 11.53 -6.57
N THR A 421 -7.36 12.65 -6.95
CA THR A 421 -6.08 13.07 -6.38
C THR A 421 -5.86 14.56 -6.54
N SER A 422 -5.17 15.17 -5.57
CA SER A 422 -4.67 16.54 -5.60
C SER A 422 -3.17 16.61 -5.95
N SER A 423 -2.54 15.47 -6.21
CA SER A 423 -1.10 15.33 -6.31
C SER A 423 -0.61 15.20 -7.76
N LEU A 424 0.55 14.56 -7.95
CA LEU A 424 1.32 14.56 -9.19
C LEU A 424 0.52 14.05 -10.42
N HIS A 425 -0.26 12.98 -10.23
CA HIS A 425 -0.98 12.31 -11.31
C HIS A 425 -2.39 12.89 -11.58
N ARG A 426 -2.68 14.07 -11.02
CA ARG A 426 -4.00 14.71 -11.17
C ARG A 426 -4.42 14.97 -12.62
N PHE A 427 -3.46 15.31 -13.47
CA PHE A 427 -3.71 15.71 -14.86
C PHE A 427 -3.11 14.75 -15.88
N ASP A 428 -2.71 13.56 -15.45
CA ASP A 428 -2.19 12.56 -16.37
C ASP A 428 -3.22 12.16 -17.41
N ASP A 429 -2.78 12.05 -18.66
CA ASP A 429 -3.58 11.72 -19.84
C ASP A 429 -2.72 10.83 -20.76
N TYR A 430 -2.62 9.56 -20.38
CA TYR A 430 -1.74 8.60 -21.06
C TYR A 430 -2.27 8.11 -22.40
N ASP A 431 -3.57 8.14 -22.62
CA ASP A 431 -4.18 7.80 -23.90
C ASP A 431 -4.31 8.99 -24.84
N SER A 432 -3.91 10.17 -24.40
CA SER A 432 -3.89 11.43 -25.17
C SER A 432 -5.26 11.86 -25.70
N ASN A 433 -6.32 11.50 -24.99
CA ASN A 433 -7.69 11.85 -25.36
C ASN A 433 -8.13 13.23 -24.81
N ARG A 434 -7.25 13.93 -24.06
CA ARG A 434 -7.46 15.22 -23.41
C ARG A 434 -8.40 15.18 -22.21
N VAL A 435 -8.67 14.02 -21.67
CA VAL A 435 -9.40 13.82 -20.42
C VAL A 435 -8.45 13.20 -19.39
N PRO A 436 -8.22 13.83 -18.24
CA PRO A 436 -7.41 13.24 -17.20
C PRO A 436 -7.84 11.82 -16.85
N ASP A 437 -6.89 10.89 -16.77
CA ASP A 437 -7.14 9.46 -16.58
C ASP A 437 -7.98 9.17 -15.35
N ARG A 438 -7.75 9.92 -14.23
CA ARG A 438 -8.54 9.79 -13.01
C ARG A 438 -10.05 10.01 -13.24
N LEU A 439 -10.44 10.90 -14.16
CA LEU A 439 -11.85 11.14 -14.46
C LEU A 439 -12.49 9.96 -15.21
N GLN A 440 -11.68 9.26 -16.01
CA GLN A 440 -12.13 8.03 -16.67
C GLN A 440 -12.28 6.89 -15.65
N VAL A 441 -11.36 6.80 -14.68
CA VAL A 441 -11.46 5.86 -13.54
C VAL A 441 -12.73 6.16 -12.73
N GLU A 442 -12.93 7.42 -12.34
CA GLU A 442 -14.11 7.85 -11.60
C GLU A 442 -15.40 7.46 -12.34
N ALA A 443 -15.51 7.83 -13.62
CA ALA A 443 -16.69 7.55 -14.42
C ALA A 443 -16.98 6.06 -14.58
N ALA A 444 -15.98 5.21 -14.60
CA ALA A 444 -16.15 3.76 -14.70
C ALA A 444 -16.48 3.09 -13.36
N LEU A 445 -15.80 3.49 -12.28
CA LEU A 445 -15.92 2.81 -11.00
C LEU A 445 -17.04 3.36 -10.10
N LEU A 446 -17.21 4.68 -10.07
CA LEU A 446 -18.11 5.29 -9.10
C LEU A 446 -19.58 4.85 -9.27
N PRO A 447 -20.14 4.74 -10.49
CA PRO A 447 -21.49 4.23 -10.67
C PRO A 447 -21.67 2.79 -10.16
N ILE A 448 -20.68 1.92 -10.40
CA ILE A 448 -20.68 0.54 -9.91
C ILE A 448 -20.62 0.54 -8.36
N ALA A 449 -19.69 1.31 -7.80
CA ALA A 449 -19.50 1.41 -6.36
C ALA A 449 -20.75 1.88 -5.63
N VAL A 450 -21.42 2.90 -6.18
CA VAL A 450 -22.67 3.45 -5.66
C VAL A 450 -23.79 2.41 -5.72
N ARG A 451 -24.02 1.81 -6.87
CA ARG A 451 -25.10 0.81 -7.10
C ARG A 451 -25.00 -0.37 -6.12
N HIS A 452 -23.81 -0.80 -5.78
CA HIS A 452 -23.59 -1.95 -4.91
C HIS A 452 -23.25 -1.61 -3.46
N GLY A 453 -23.38 -0.34 -3.06
CA GLY A 453 -23.18 0.08 -1.68
C GLY A 453 -21.73 0.00 -1.19
N VAL A 454 -20.76 0.19 -2.08
CA VAL A 454 -19.34 0.31 -1.70
C VAL A 454 -19.14 1.52 -0.80
N ARG A 455 -18.40 1.36 0.29
CA ARG A 455 -18.17 2.44 1.27
C ARG A 455 -16.84 3.15 1.11
N LEU A 456 -15.80 2.41 0.76
CA LEU A 456 -14.46 2.97 0.54
C LEU A 456 -13.87 2.40 -0.75
N ILE A 457 -13.23 3.29 -1.51
CA ILE A 457 -12.33 2.92 -2.59
C ILE A 457 -10.92 3.33 -2.15
N PHE A 458 -10.04 2.36 -1.99
CA PHE A 458 -8.64 2.56 -1.64
C PHE A 458 -7.77 2.56 -2.88
N SER A 459 -6.88 3.53 -2.96
CA SER A 459 -5.88 3.64 -4.01
C SER A 459 -4.52 4.07 -3.47
N ALA A 460 -3.53 4.12 -4.35
CA ALA A 460 -2.16 4.53 -4.07
C ALA A 460 -1.62 5.36 -5.24
N HIS A 461 -0.40 5.05 -5.81
CA HIS A 461 0.21 5.70 -6.98
C HIS A 461 0.62 7.15 -6.75
N ASP A 462 -0.21 7.98 -6.13
CA ASP A 462 0.21 9.26 -5.60
C ASP A 462 0.79 9.08 -4.19
N HIS A 463 2.06 9.42 -4.04
CA HIS A 463 2.84 9.13 -2.84
C HIS A 463 2.52 10.12 -1.71
N ALA A 464 1.27 10.06 -1.25
CA ALA A 464 0.71 10.88 -0.18
C ALA A 464 -0.45 10.12 0.50
N PHE A 465 -0.93 10.65 1.61
CA PHE A 465 -2.24 10.32 2.14
C PHE A 465 -3.23 11.40 1.73
N GLU A 466 -4.35 11.00 1.15
CA GLU A 466 -5.45 11.90 0.86
C GLU A 466 -6.77 11.17 1.08
N ARG A 467 -7.72 11.84 1.74
CA ARG A 467 -9.08 11.37 1.87
C ARG A 467 -10.03 12.40 1.32
N PHE A 468 -11.06 11.94 0.63
CA PHE A 468 -12.08 12.78 0.01
C PHE A 468 -13.37 12.75 0.80
N HIS A 469 -14.17 13.77 0.69
CA HIS A 469 -15.54 13.75 1.20
C HIS A 469 -16.35 12.67 0.47
N PRO A 470 -17.29 12.00 1.16
CA PRO A 470 -18.08 10.96 0.52
C PRO A 470 -18.93 11.55 -0.60
N VAL A 471 -18.86 10.89 -1.75
CA VAL A 471 -19.75 11.11 -2.88
C VAL A 471 -20.74 9.95 -2.86
N ARG A 472 -22.02 10.19 -2.58
CA ARG A 472 -23.05 9.15 -2.44
C ARG A 472 -22.65 8.00 -1.53
N ARG A 473 -22.17 8.33 -0.34
CA ARG A 473 -21.69 7.37 0.66
C ARG A 473 -20.38 6.67 0.29
N VAL A 474 -19.85 6.83 -0.92
CA VAL A 474 -18.54 6.29 -1.32
C VAL A 474 -17.45 7.30 -0.98
N THR A 475 -16.50 6.93 -0.16
CA THR A 475 -15.31 7.74 0.15
C THR A 475 -14.11 7.17 -0.60
N THR A 476 -13.38 8.00 -1.32
CA THR A 476 -12.10 7.62 -1.94
C THR A 476 -10.94 8.00 -1.03
N VAL A 477 -9.94 7.14 -0.98
CA VAL A 477 -8.75 7.30 -0.13
C VAL A 477 -7.51 6.94 -0.94
N VAL A 478 -6.55 7.86 -0.98
CA VAL A 478 -5.20 7.60 -1.48
C VAL A 478 -4.30 7.28 -0.30
N SER A 479 -3.61 6.15 -0.31
CA SER A 479 -2.70 5.70 0.73
C SER A 479 -1.39 5.18 0.12
N GLY A 480 -0.68 6.08 -0.58
CA GLY A 480 0.56 5.81 -1.31
C GLY A 480 1.85 6.19 -0.57
N GLY A 481 1.80 6.38 0.74
CA GLY A 481 2.95 6.81 1.54
C GLY A 481 3.77 5.68 2.14
N GLY A 482 3.81 4.47 1.55
CA GLY A 482 4.46 3.27 2.11
C GLY A 482 5.99 3.29 2.14
N GLY A 483 6.65 4.25 1.49
CA GLY A 483 8.11 4.34 1.58
C GLY A 483 8.83 4.88 0.34
N ALA A 484 8.16 5.07 -0.78
CA ALA A 484 8.71 5.75 -1.96
C ALA A 484 8.82 7.27 -1.73
N SER A 485 9.44 7.98 -2.66
CA SER A 485 9.60 9.45 -2.57
C SER A 485 8.25 10.14 -2.59
N LEU A 486 7.98 10.97 -1.60
CA LEU A 486 6.68 11.66 -1.49
C LEU A 486 6.44 12.65 -2.63
N TYR A 487 5.18 12.77 -3.03
CA TYR A 487 4.72 13.79 -3.96
C TYR A 487 4.02 14.93 -3.21
N GLY A 488 4.21 16.14 -3.70
CA GLY A 488 3.58 17.34 -3.15
C GLY A 488 2.19 17.57 -3.72
N LEU A 489 1.53 18.57 -3.18
CA LEU A 489 0.29 19.11 -3.70
C LEU A 489 0.55 19.78 -5.05
N VAL A 490 -0.21 19.41 -6.08
CA VAL A 490 -0.23 20.07 -7.39
C VAL A 490 -1.40 21.04 -7.46
N GLU A 491 -2.61 20.57 -7.25
CA GLU A 491 -3.81 21.36 -7.16
C GLU A 491 -4.82 20.65 -6.26
N MET A 492 -5.30 21.35 -5.23
CA MET A 492 -6.25 20.78 -4.30
C MET A 492 -7.56 20.41 -5.00
N ASP A 493 -7.95 19.15 -4.92
CA ASP A 493 -9.26 18.73 -5.36
C ASP A 493 -10.33 19.35 -4.46
N THR A 494 -11.33 19.93 -5.06
CA THR A 494 -12.39 20.62 -4.34
C THR A 494 -13.20 19.70 -3.41
N ASN A 495 -13.10 18.37 -3.62
CA ASN A 495 -13.70 17.35 -2.77
C ASN A 495 -12.71 16.76 -1.74
N SER A 496 -11.46 17.20 -1.73
CA SER A 496 -10.48 16.73 -0.76
C SER A 496 -10.85 17.15 0.67
N ALA A 497 -10.88 16.20 1.58
CA ALA A 497 -11.12 16.44 3.00
C ALA A 497 -9.81 16.68 3.75
N CYS A 498 -8.73 16.02 3.35
CA CYS A 498 -7.39 16.24 3.89
C CYS A 498 -6.34 15.67 2.94
N PHE A 499 -5.18 16.33 2.86
CA PHE A 499 -4.01 15.94 2.07
C PHE A 499 -2.75 16.05 2.92
N TYR A 500 -1.97 14.95 3.00
CA TYR A 500 -0.72 14.88 3.76
C TYR A 500 0.38 14.18 2.94
N PRO A 501 1.38 14.90 2.41
CA PRO A 501 2.55 14.30 1.79
C PRO A 501 3.49 13.74 2.89
N ARG A 502 3.10 12.64 3.49
CA ARG A 502 3.79 11.98 4.61
C ARG A 502 3.85 10.47 4.39
N TRP A 503 4.97 9.87 4.75
CA TRP A 503 5.07 8.42 4.85
C TRP A 503 4.17 7.92 5.97
N HIS A 504 3.35 6.92 5.67
CA HIS A 504 2.30 6.46 6.57
C HIS A 504 1.86 5.03 6.27
N LEU A 505 1.09 4.48 7.17
CA LEU A 505 0.21 3.35 6.94
C LEU A 505 -1.23 3.72 7.28
N SER A 506 -2.19 3.05 6.67
CA SER A 506 -3.61 3.16 6.99
C SER A 506 -4.09 1.92 7.73
N ARG A 507 -5.02 2.10 8.66
CA ARG A 507 -5.68 1.05 9.44
C ARG A 507 -7.19 1.20 9.29
N LEU A 508 -7.84 0.11 8.93
CA LEU A 508 -9.29 0.00 8.81
C LEU A 508 -9.81 -0.98 9.88
N ASP A 509 -10.58 -0.47 10.82
CA ASP A 509 -11.26 -1.27 11.84
C ASP A 509 -12.74 -1.40 11.50
N ILE A 510 -13.22 -2.65 11.40
CA ILE A 510 -14.58 -3.03 11.06
C ILE A 510 -15.20 -3.66 12.30
N ARG A 511 -16.26 -3.06 12.84
CA ARG A 511 -16.91 -3.50 14.09
C ARG A 511 -18.44 -3.42 13.97
N GLY A 512 -19.06 -4.48 13.45
CA GLY A 512 -20.50 -4.53 13.26
C GLY A 512 -21.00 -3.40 12.33
N ASP A 513 -21.73 -2.43 12.88
CA ASP A 513 -22.27 -1.27 12.17
C ASP A 513 -21.31 -0.08 12.10
N THR A 514 -20.12 -0.20 12.66
CA THR A 514 -19.12 0.86 12.72
C THR A 514 -17.88 0.51 11.90
N LEU A 515 -17.43 1.45 11.09
CA LEU A 515 -16.24 1.40 10.29
C LEU A 515 -15.35 2.59 10.67
N ARG A 516 -14.11 2.35 11.05
CA ARG A 516 -13.14 3.40 11.38
C ARG A 516 -11.90 3.24 10.51
N LEU A 517 -11.60 4.29 9.74
CA LEU A 517 -10.32 4.45 9.03
C LEU A 517 -9.44 5.39 9.83
N SER A 518 -8.17 5.05 9.99
CA SER A 518 -7.14 5.92 10.55
C SER A 518 -5.86 5.83 9.73
N ALA A 519 -5.16 6.95 9.57
CA ALA A 519 -3.84 7.02 8.96
C ALA A 519 -2.82 7.53 9.98
N VAL A 520 -1.67 6.85 10.05
CA VAL A 520 -0.61 7.15 11.01
C VAL A 520 0.71 7.29 10.27
N ALA A 521 1.37 8.43 10.43
CA ALA A 521 2.67 8.69 9.83
C ALA A 521 3.75 7.74 10.37
N ALA A 522 4.83 7.58 9.61
CA ALA A 522 5.96 6.71 9.97
C ALA A 522 6.59 7.03 11.34
N ASP A 523 6.48 8.26 11.81
CA ASP A 523 6.94 8.70 13.14
C ASP A 523 5.91 8.48 14.26
N GLY A 524 4.74 7.90 13.96
CA GLY A 524 3.65 7.66 14.90
C GLY A 524 2.64 8.82 15.02
N THR A 525 2.83 9.92 14.29
CA THR A 525 1.89 11.05 14.30
C THR A 525 0.58 10.67 13.63
N PRO A 526 -0.59 10.82 14.27
CA PRO A 526 -1.88 10.66 13.61
C PRO A 526 -2.05 11.71 12.49
N LEU A 527 -2.43 11.26 11.29
CA LEU A 527 -2.71 12.14 10.16
C LEU A 527 -4.21 12.40 10.02
N ASP A 528 -5.01 11.33 10.05
CA ASP A 528 -6.44 11.40 9.89
C ASP A 528 -7.13 10.27 10.67
N ALA A 529 -8.38 10.52 11.08
CA ALA A 529 -9.25 9.48 11.61
C ALA A 529 -10.69 9.80 11.20
N PHE A 530 -11.36 8.82 10.63
CA PHE A 530 -12.69 8.95 10.09
C PHE A 530 -13.53 7.73 10.47
N GLU A 531 -14.77 7.96 10.90
CA GLU A 531 -15.69 6.92 11.35
C GLU A 531 -17.02 7.04 10.62
N PHE A 532 -17.52 5.92 10.16
CA PHE A 532 -18.88 5.77 9.67
C PHE A 532 -19.70 4.89 10.61
N ARG A 533 -20.99 5.16 10.64
CA ARG A 533 -21.98 4.23 11.17
C ARG A 533 -23.00 3.92 10.10
N ASP A 534 -23.28 2.65 9.93
CA ASP A 534 -24.35 2.21 9.05
C ASP A 534 -25.67 2.23 9.86
N THR A 535 -26.45 3.29 9.67
CA THR A 535 -27.74 3.40 10.34
C THR A 535 -28.86 2.81 9.47
N PRO A 536 -29.86 2.12 10.05
CA PRO A 536 -30.96 1.54 9.26
C PRO A 536 -31.75 2.59 8.45
N ALA A 537 -31.80 3.84 8.93
CA ALA A 537 -32.46 4.94 8.23
C ALA A 537 -31.71 5.37 6.95
N ASP A 538 -30.38 5.16 6.92
CA ASP A 538 -29.57 5.49 5.76
C ASP A 538 -29.53 4.36 4.73
N SER A 539 -30.03 3.16 5.06
CA SER A 539 -29.99 1.98 4.22
C SER A 539 -31.26 1.73 3.39
N ALA A 540 -32.24 2.64 3.47
CA ALA A 540 -33.44 2.56 2.64
C ALA A 540 -33.14 3.06 1.21
N ASP A 541 -32.49 2.23 0.44
CA ASP A 541 -32.19 2.37 -0.98
C ASP A 541 -32.71 1.08 -1.65
N PRO A 542 -34.00 1.06 -2.01
CA PRO A 542 -34.67 -0.17 -2.43
C PRO A 542 -34.24 -0.71 -3.79
N ASP A 543 -33.74 0.13 -4.67
CA ASP A 543 -33.30 -0.22 -6.02
C ASP A 543 -31.78 -0.26 -6.20
N GLY A 544 -31.05 0.21 -5.16
CA GLY A 544 -29.59 0.08 -5.08
C GLY A 544 -28.83 1.07 -5.96
N ASP A 545 -29.44 2.16 -6.37
CA ASP A 545 -28.81 3.18 -7.23
C ASP A 545 -27.94 4.19 -6.46
N GLY A 546 -27.97 4.09 -5.12
CA GLY A 546 -27.19 4.91 -4.20
C GLY A 546 -27.89 6.19 -3.75
N LEU A 547 -29.12 6.45 -4.19
CA LEU A 547 -29.98 7.51 -3.67
C LEU A 547 -30.99 6.88 -2.70
N GLY A 548 -31.02 7.32 -1.45
CA GLY A 548 -31.99 6.81 -0.49
C GLY A 548 -33.39 7.33 -0.79
N THR A 549 -34.43 6.54 -0.44
CA THR A 549 -35.84 6.83 -0.71
C THR A 549 -36.24 8.29 -0.44
N LEU A 550 -35.82 8.87 0.67
CA LEU A 550 -36.13 10.28 0.98
C LEU A 550 -35.44 11.24 0.02
N ALA A 551 -34.22 10.97 -0.37
CA ALA A 551 -33.48 11.81 -1.33
C ALA A 551 -34.08 11.73 -2.72
N GLU A 552 -34.55 10.55 -3.11
CA GLU A 552 -35.25 10.30 -4.38
C GLU A 552 -36.61 11.02 -4.41
N GLU A 553 -37.40 10.92 -3.35
CA GLU A 553 -38.65 11.68 -3.22
C GLU A 553 -38.42 13.20 -3.39
N LEU A 554 -37.30 13.71 -2.82
CA LEU A 554 -36.92 15.13 -2.96
C LEU A 554 -36.39 15.46 -4.36
N ALA A 555 -35.77 14.51 -5.05
CA ALA A 555 -35.25 14.64 -6.41
C ALA A 555 -36.35 14.45 -7.47
N GLY A 556 -37.48 13.85 -7.09
CA GLY A 556 -38.56 13.52 -8.01
C GLY A 556 -38.35 12.22 -8.77
N SER A 557 -37.41 11.36 -8.34
CA SER A 557 -37.17 10.02 -8.89
C SER A 557 -38.01 8.95 -8.18
N ASP A 558 -38.06 7.74 -8.77
CA ASP A 558 -38.82 6.59 -8.27
C ASP A 558 -37.90 5.66 -7.45
N PRO A 559 -38.06 5.56 -6.10
CA PRO A 559 -37.21 4.76 -5.23
C PRO A 559 -37.18 3.25 -5.49
N ARG A 560 -37.75 2.81 -6.59
CA ARG A 560 -37.77 1.39 -7.01
C ARG A 560 -37.20 1.19 -8.40
N LYS A 561 -36.69 2.27 -9.00
CA LYS A 561 -36.09 2.25 -10.33
C LYS A 561 -34.72 2.91 -10.27
N PRO A 562 -33.64 2.16 -10.43
CA PRO A 562 -32.29 2.71 -10.40
C PRO A 562 -32.01 3.80 -11.44
N ASP A 563 -32.89 3.93 -12.43
CA ASP A 563 -32.83 4.87 -13.55
C ASP A 563 -34.30 5.21 -13.87
N THR A 564 -34.78 6.32 -13.30
CA THR A 564 -36.20 6.70 -13.36
C THR A 564 -36.62 7.06 -14.76
N ASP A 565 -35.82 7.79 -15.51
CA ASP A 565 -36.13 8.31 -16.82
C ASP A 565 -35.68 7.40 -17.99
N GLY A 566 -34.84 6.40 -17.71
CA GLY A 566 -34.44 5.36 -18.66
C GLY A 566 -33.36 5.78 -19.62
N ASP A 567 -32.56 6.80 -19.31
CA ASP A 567 -31.51 7.30 -20.19
C ASP A 567 -30.18 6.54 -20.05
N GLY A 568 -30.11 5.60 -19.09
CA GLY A 568 -28.94 4.75 -18.80
C GLY A 568 -28.03 5.29 -17.70
N LEU A 569 -28.40 6.40 -17.09
CA LEU A 569 -27.72 6.96 -15.93
C LEU A 569 -28.53 6.63 -14.66
N PRO A 570 -27.94 6.10 -13.58
CA PRO A 570 -28.67 5.91 -12.34
C PRO A 570 -29.09 7.26 -11.74
N ASP A 571 -30.33 7.33 -11.21
CA ASP A 571 -30.90 8.55 -10.63
C ASP A 571 -29.97 9.17 -9.60
N GLY A 572 -29.46 8.28 -8.78
CA GLY A 572 -28.52 8.66 -7.82
C GLY A 572 -27.25 9.29 -8.45
N TRP A 573 -26.68 8.84 -9.59
CA TRP A 573 -25.51 9.43 -10.28
C TRP A 573 -25.85 10.81 -10.86
N GLU A 574 -27.06 11.01 -11.36
CA GLU A 574 -27.53 12.28 -11.90
C GLU A 574 -27.72 13.33 -10.83
N PHE A 575 -28.40 12.96 -9.71
CA PHE A 575 -28.66 13.85 -8.58
C PHE A 575 -27.39 14.49 -8.03
N LEU A 576 -26.28 13.76 -7.96
CA LEU A 576 -25.01 14.34 -7.46
C LEU A 576 -24.37 15.33 -8.43
N ARG A 577 -24.67 15.21 -9.68
CA ARG A 577 -24.13 16.12 -10.69
C ARG A 577 -25.05 17.32 -10.89
N GLY A 578 -26.09 17.44 -10.05
CA GLY A 578 -27.09 18.47 -10.18
C GLY A 578 -27.99 18.30 -11.41
N LEU A 579 -27.99 17.09 -11.98
CA LEU A 579 -28.89 16.71 -13.06
C LEU A 579 -30.26 16.37 -12.46
N ASP A 580 -31.30 16.39 -13.28
CA ASP A 580 -32.67 16.04 -12.89
C ASP A 580 -32.91 14.56 -13.21
N PRO A 581 -32.94 13.63 -12.22
CA PRO A 581 -33.08 12.19 -12.47
C PRO A 581 -34.39 11.77 -13.12
N ALA A 582 -35.34 12.68 -13.23
CA ALA A 582 -36.62 12.45 -13.91
C ALA A 582 -36.66 12.99 -15.33
N LYS A 583 -35.52 13.45 -15.86
CA LYS A 583 -35.45 14.05 -17.24
C LYS A 583 -34.26 13.50 -18.01
N PRO A 584 -34.53 12.65 -19.04
CA PRO A 584 -33.47 12.05 -19.84
C PRO A 584 -32.48 13.07 -20.38
N MET A 585 -31.19 12.86 -20.15
CA MET A 585 -30.13 13.66 -20.73
C MET A 585 -29.92 13.29 -22.20
N VAL A 586 -30.90 13.69 -23.04
CA VAL A 586 -30.77 13.63 -24.49
C VAL A 586 -30.33 15.00 -25.00
N THR A 587 -29.05 15.30 -24.96
CA THR A 587 -28.51 16.41 -25.76
C THR A 587 -27.85 15.83 -27.00
N PRO A 588 -28.47 15.96 -28.21
CA PRO A 588 -27.72 15.78 -29.43
C PRO A 588 -26.70 16.91 -29.48
N SER A 589 -25.43 16.61 -29.23
CA SER A 589 -24.36 17.53 -29.58
C SER A 589 -24.35 17.76 -31.08
N ALA A 590 -24.00 18.97 -31.53
CA ALA A 590 -23.95 19.35 -32.96
C ALA A 590 -22.98 18.49 -33.80
N ASP A 591 -22.13 17.68 -33.14
CA ASP A 591 -21.15 16.78 -33.74
C ASP A 591 -21.48 15.28 -33.63
N GLY A 592 -22.69 14.93 -33.23
CA GLY A 592 -23.21 13.55 -33.30
C GLY A 592 -22.80 12.67 -32.11
N VAL A 593 -22.41 13.26 -30.96
CA VAL A 593 -22.20 12.56 -29.68
C VAL A 593 -23.57 12.25 -29.09
N THR A 594 -23.90 10.99 -28.92
CA THR A 594 -25.26 10.56 -28.57
C THR A 594 -25.31 9.63 -27.37
N GLY A 595 -25.13 10.15 -26.16
CA GLY A 595 -25.50 9.45 -24.94
C GLY A 595 -24.42 8.59 -24.26
N PRO A 596 -24.79 7.84 -23.20
CA PRO A 596 -23.85 7.09 -22.36
C PRO A 596 -23.00 6.08 -23.13
N GLY A 597 -21.68 6.13 -22.94
CA GLY A 597 -20.72 5.28 -23.64
C GLY A 597 -19.90 5.97 -24.73
N ASP A 598 -20.24 7.19 -25.15
CA ASP A 598 -19.37 8.00 -26.00
C ASP A 598 -18.36 8.78 -25.13
N PRO A 599 -17.03 8.61 -25.31
CA PRO A 599 -16.02 9.32 -24.53
C PRO A 599 -16.14 10.84 -24.58
N ARG A 600 -16.64 11.39 -25.67
CA ARG A 600 -16.81 12.84 -25.82
C ARG A 600 -18.01 13.35 -25.03
N TRP A 601 -19.12 12.59 -25.01
CA TRP A 601 -20.27 12.87 -24.17
C TRP A 601 -19.89 12.86 -22.67
N LEU A 602 -19.11 11.87 -22.26
CA LEU A 602 -18.61 11.79 -20.89
C LEU A 602 -17.68 12.96 -20.55
N ALA A 603 -16.83 13.39 -21.48
CA ALA A 603 -15.95 14.54 -21.30
C ALA A 603 -16.73 15.85 -21.18
N GLU A 604 -17.79 16.03 -21.95
CA GLU A 604 -18.68 17.20 -21.85
C GLU A 604 -19.43 17.20 -20.51
N LEU A 605 -19.96 16.04 -20.10
CA LEU A 605 -20.63 15.88 -18.81
C LEU A 605 -19.72 16.14 -17.61
N LEU A 606 -18.44 15.72 -17.70
CA LEU A 606 -17.45 15.93 -16.64
C LEU A 606 -16.85 17.34 -16.65
N ALA A 607 -16.97 18.06 -17.75
CA ALA A 607 -16.50 19.46 -17.89
C ALA A 607 -17.48 20.47 -17.26
N GLU A 608 -18.73 20.10 -17.02
CA GLU A 608 -19.67 20.97 -16.33
C GLU A 608 -19.36 21.07 -14.82
N PRO A 609 -19.21 22.26 -14.26
CA PRO A 609 -18.95 22.43 -12.84
C PRO A 609 -20.16 21.92 -12.01
N ILE A 610 -19.91 20.94 -11.15
CA ILE A 610 -20.92 20.39 -10.24
C ILE A 610 -21.36 21.47 -9.25
N PRO A 611 -22.63 21.91 -9.21
CA PRO A 611 -23.11 22.75 -8.14
C PRO A 611 -23.06 21.96 -6.82
N ARG A 612 -22.23 22.40 -5.86
CA ARG A 612 -22.09 21.68 -4.60
C ARG A 612 -23.06 22.23 -3.55
N PRO A 613 -23.78 21.37 -2.83
CA PRO A 613 -24.40 21.80 -1.58
C PRO A 613 -23.32 22.19 -0.58
N ALA A 614 -23.58 23.20 0.23
CA ALA A 614 -22.70 23.60 1.33
C ALA A 614 -22.61 22.44 2.35
N THR A 615 -21.54 21.64 2.28
CA THR A 615 -21.48 20.32 2.91
C THR A 615 -20.99 20.32 4.35
N GLU A 616 -20.39 21.39 4.85
CA GLU A 616 -20.06 21.51 6.28
C GLU A 616 -20.17 22.96 6.74
N LEU A 617 -21.20 23.25 7.52
CA LEU A 617 -21.31 24.53 8.23
C LEU A 617 -20.57 24.39 9.57
N LYS A 618 -19.42 25.04 9.72
CA LYS A 618 -18.70 25.14 11.00
C LYS A 618 -19.05 26.48 11.65
N ILE A 619 -19.47 26.42 12.90
CA ILE A 619 -19.83 27.59 13.69
C ILE A 619 -18.72 27.84 14.70
N HIS A 620 -18.05 28.98 14.58
CA HIS A 620 -17.01 29.41 15.52
C HIS A 620 -17.49 30.62 16.32
N ARG A 621 -17.46 30.52 17.63
CA ARG A 621 -17.69 31.71 18.51
C ARG A 621 -16.37 32.47 18.65
N MET A 622 -16.38 33.73 18.26
CA MET A 622 -15.22 34.61 18.36
C MET A 622 -15.07 35.17 19.78
N PRO A 623 -13.84 35.54 20.21
CA PRO A 623 -13.62 36.11 21.56
C PRO A 623 -14.39 37.42 21.83
N ASP A 624 -14.76 38.15 20.79
CA ASP A 624 -15.53 39.38 20.84
C ASP A 624 -17.06 39.16 20.85
N GLY A 625 -17.51 37.91 20.94
CA GLY A 625 -18.90 37.52 21.00
C GLY A 625 -19.60 37.38 19.66
N ARG A 626 -18.93 37.65 18.54
CA ARG A 626 -19.46 37.37 17.19
C ARG A 626 -19.43 35.88 16.89
N VAL A 627 -20.27 35.45 15.94
CA VAL A 627 -20.25 34.10 15.40
C VAL A 627 -19.72 34.15 13.99
N GLN A 628 -18.72 33.32 13.70
CA GLN A 628 -18.20 33.11 12.36
C GLN A 628 -18.77 31.79 11.83
N LEU A 629 -19.52 31.86 10.74
CA LEU A 629 -19.95 30.71 9.97
C LEU A 629 -18.88 30.41 8.88
N ARG A 630 -18.36 29.21 8.82
CA ARG A 630 -17.44 28.77 7.78
C ARG A 630 -18.05 27.59 7.03
N TRP A 631 -17.96 27.60 5.73
CA TRP A 631 -18.39 26.50 4.88
C TRP A 631 -17.51 26.38 3.65
N LEU A 632 -17.51 25.22 3.04
CA LEU A 632 -16.93 25.00 1.71
C LEU A 632 -18.01 25.33 0.67
N GLY A 633 -17.73 26.21 -0.25
CA GLY A 633 -18.71 26.63 -1.26
C GLY A 633 -18.03 27.09 -2.55
N VAL A 634 -18.78 27.03 -3.64
CA VAL A 634 -18.31 27.48 -4.95
C VAL A 634 -18.06 28.97 -4.94
N VAL A 635 -16.91 29.42 -5.40
CA VAL A 635 -16.58 30.84 -5.56
C VAL A 635 -17.57 31.43 -6.59
N GLY A 636 -18.30 32.48 -6.18
CA GLY A 636 -19.25 33.16 -7.03
C GLY A 636 -20.74 32.77 -6.85
N ALA A 637 -21.05 31.67 -6.14
CA ALA A 637 -22.44 31.33 -5.87
C ALA A 637 -23.07 32.28 -4.83
N ARG A 638 -24.29 32.77 -5.09
CA ARG A 638 -25.10 33.48 -4.08
C ARG A 638 -25.60 32.49 -3.04
N ILE A 639 -25.31 32.77 -1.78
CA ILE A 639 -25.73 31.95 -0.67
C ILE A 639 -26.73 32.76 0.18
N GLU A 640 -27.84 32.12 0.53
CA GLU A 640 -28.79 32.68 1.48
C GLU A 640 -28.57 32.04 2.84
N VAL A 641 -28.35 32.89 3.84
CA VAL A 641 -28.24 32.46 5.24
C VAL A 641 -29.56 32.79 5.93
N GLU A 642 -30.18 31.79 6.50
CA GLU A 642 -31.42 31.93 7.26
C GLU A 642 -31.14 31.68 8.75
N THR A 643 -31.88 32.39 9.61
CA THR A 643 -31.80 32.23 11.07
C THR A 643 -33.14 31.91 11.67
N ALA A 644 -33.12 31.18 12.78
CA ALA A 644 -34.28 30.93 13.63
C ALA A 644 -33.90 31.04 15.12
N SER A 645 -34.86 31.34 15.96
CA SER A 645 -34.69 31.42 17.42
C SER A 645 -34.72 30.04 18.10
N SER A 646 -35.19 29.02 17.43
CA SER A 646 -35.19 27.60 17.87
C SER A 646 -34.95 26.67 16.70
N ALA A 647 -34.48 25.42 16.94
CA ALA A 647 -34.14 24.44 15.89
C ALA A 647 -35.37 24.04 15.05
N ASP A 648 -36.55 24.09 15.63
CA ASP A 648 -37.85 23.77 15.04
C ASP A 648 -38.65 25.04 14.65
N GLY A 649 -38.01 26.21 14.75
CA GLY A 649 -38.61 27.49 14.40
C GLY A 649 -38.62 27.76 12.89
N THR A 650 -39.48 28.72 12.48
CA THR A 650 -39.47 29.20 11.11
C THR A 650 -38.15 29.95 10.82
N PHE A 651 -37.39 29.49 9.87
CA PHE A 651 -36.20 30.18 9.40
C PHE A 651 -36.56 31.41 8.56
N ALA A 652 -35.88 32.50 8.77
CA ALA A 652 -36.01 33.71 7.99
C ALA A 652 -34.67 34.14 7.38
N PRO A 653 -34.67 34.69 6.15
CA PRO A 653 -33.43 35.14 5.52
C PRO A 653 -32.76 36.24 6.37
N LEU A 654 -31.45 36.14 6.50
CA LEU A 654 -30.62 37.20 7.05
C LEU A 654 -30.38 38.24 5.94
N GLU A 655 -30.62 39.53 6.21
CA GLU A 655 -30.33 40.60 5.26
C GLU A 655 -28.90 40.48 4.74
N SER A 656 -28.75 40.56 3.41
CA SER A 656 -27.60 40.19 2.62
C SER A 656 -26.27 40.77 3.12
N VAL A 657 -25.48 39.94 3.78
CA VAL A 657 -24.06 40.22 4.00
C VAL A 657 -23.26 39.37 2.97
N ALA A 658 -22.47 40.04 2.15
CA ALA A 658 -21.65 39.32 1.16
C ALA A 658 -20.59 38.45 1.87
N PRO A 659 -20.46 37.16 1.53
CA PRO A 659 -19.42 36.32 2.10
C PRO A 659 -18.02 36.84 1.75
N ARG A 660 -17.08 36.75 2.69
CA ARG A 660 -15.69 37.06 2.46
C ARG A 660 -14.91 35.77 2.12
N ALA A 661 -14.27 35.72 0.96
CA ALA A 661 -13.38 34.64 0.62
C ALA A 661 -12.19 34.58 1.58
N LEU A 662 -11.92 33.46 2.22
CA LEU A 662 -10.78 33.25 3.14
C LEU A 662 -9.58 32.62 2.48
N ALA A 663 -9.73 31.93 1.39
CA ALA A 663 -8.76 31.35 0.45
C ALA A 663 -9.61 30.73 -0.67
N GLU A 664 -9.02 30.38 -1.77
CA GLU A 664 -9.67 30.09 -3.05
C GLU A 664 -10.97 29.25 -3.03
N ASP A 665 -11.32 28.59 -1.90
CA ASP A 665 -12.50 27.72 -1.77
C ASP A 665 -13.21 27.78 -0.39
N ARG A 666 -12.75 28.62 0.57
CA ARG A 666 -13.38 28.78 1.88
C ARG A 666 -14.10 30.12 1.99
N GLN A 667 -15.34 30.06 2.42
CA GLN A 667 -16.15 31.26 2.68
C GLN A 667 -16.42 31.39 4.17
N ALA A 668 -16.43 32.61 4.64
CA ALA A 668 -16.81 32.92 6.02
C ALA A 668 -17.73 34.15 6.09
N LEU A 669 -18.70 34.06 6.97
CA LEU A 669 -19.60 35.13 7.31
C LEU A 669 -19.54 35.41 8.82
N GLU A 670 -19.28 36.66 9.20
CA GLU A 670 -19.25 37.06 10.60
C GLU A 670 -20.56 37.77 10.95
N LEU A 671 -21.24 37.26 11.96
CA LEU A 671 -22.55 37.75 12.40
C LEU A 671 -22.49 38.29 13.85
N PRO A 672 -23.12 39.41 14.13
CA PRO A 672 -23.32 39.85 15.51
C PRO A 672 -24.30 38.90 16.21
N VAL A 673 -23.96 38.40 17.39
CA VAL A 673 -24.84 37.53 18.18
C VAL A 673 -25.64 38.32 19.14
N GLY A 674 -27.00 38.29 19.00
CA GLY A 674 -27.93 38.73 20.02
C GLY A 674 -28.01 37.74 21.20
N PRO A 675 -28.65 38.12 22.34
CA PRO A 675 -28.66 37.34 23.57
C PRO A 675 -29.47 36.02 23.51
N ALA A 676 -30.16 35.69 22.40
CA ALA A 676 -30.91 34.46 22.24
C ALA A 676 -30.09 33.47 21.39
N ALA A 677 -30.18 32.17 21.71
CA ALA A 677 -29.59 31.11 20.86
C ALA A 677 -30.15 31.22 19.44
N GLN A 678 -29.28 31.31 18.44
CA GLN A 678 -29.69 31.40 17.05
C GLN A 678 -29.28 30.11 16.34
N PHE A 679 -30.18 29.63 15.49
CA PHE A 679 -29.93 28.51 14.57
C PHE A 679 -29.73 29.08 13.18
N PHE A 680 -28.82 28.50 12.44
CA PHE A 680 -28.44 28.96 11.11
C PHE A 680 -28.63 27.82 10.11
N ARG A 681 -29.13 28.15 8.92
CA ARG A 681 -29.22 27.30 7.77
C ARG A 681 -28.62 28.05 6.58
N VAL A 682 -27.79 27.36 5.79
CA VAL A 682 -27.15 27.91 4.59
C VAL A 682 -27.71 27.14 3.39
N GLN A 683 -28.23 27.85 2.40
CA GLN A 683 -28.74 27.25 1.17
C GLN A 683 -28.07 27.90 -0.06
N PRO A 684 -27.59 27.13 -1.04
CA PRO A 684 -27.17 27.68 -2.31
C PRO A 684 -28.43 28.15 -3.09
N ARG A 685 -28.34 29.30 -3.77
CA ARG A 685 -29.33 29.71 -4.75
C ARG A 685 -28.74 29.55 -6.16
N PRO A 686 -29.46 28.93 -7.11
CA PRO A 686 -29.09 29.02 -8.51
C PRO A 686 -29.12 30.49 -8.94
N GLU A 687 -28.19 30.90 -9.80
CA GLU A 687 -28.27 32.21 -10.46
C GLU A 687 -29.56 32.29 -11.29
N PRO A 688 -30.23 33.49 -11.32
CA PRO A 688 -31.44 33.65 -12.08
C PRO A 688 -31.25 33.55 -13.59
#